data_15f4c4dd645af968a641d6b883dbf30f
#
_entry.id   15f4c4dd645af968a641d6b883dbf30f
#
_cell.length_a   1.000
_cell.length_b   1.000
_cell.length_c   1.000
_cell.angle_alpha   90.00
_cell.angle_beta   90.00
_cell.angle_gamma   90.00
#
_symmetry.space_group_name_H-M   'P 1'
#
loop_
_entity.id
_entity.type
_entity.pdbx_description
1 polymer ?
#
loop_
_entity_poly.entity_id
_entity_poly.type
_entity_poly.pdbx_seq_one_letter_code
_entity_poly.pdbx_strand_id
1 'polypeptide(L)'
;QRSLNSVKKTFGDIKILDSKYLGFLKNEIAWMKACNYVEYESYQSADRIGRTGSKGNNEGPQKLQKNSRIRQAIYELMAVYTKACFAEGLCDFQDVALYALKYLRNHKIQKYTHIIIDESQDLSRVQLQCLMQMYESEKDYSSIMFVADTAQSIYSTSWLVKGRSFTSIGLDMTGKSTSLAKNYRTTTQIAEAAYSLISEDTDIVNDDNFVKPSLIDKQGSYPIFTQYHTIQEEIVGTEGLLRKLLKRYDAKEIAIVARTKRVLEEFQNEMDKNIKTALYTTQEGINFGEDTIKLLTMHSIKGLEFKIVILIGLSEKILPNPNLLQENEDAAYVETMERKLLYVGMTRATEKLYMSCHGTASRFISSIEPEFLKMKEKAAFRCLADIPLKNYLFMDKIADPYNKEEKIRQWLLRELREVYHYPTELLEIEWKVQSFSQTGFADIAVMIYRNNRKVPYILAEVKQYQSGINHAEEQLRSYMAVSPETCYGIITDGNELKIIDKTGTEIEDIPKFDFSMLASGITEYMYKDLVKGVEHHYICDDEQPEEFIIQEKQGERVLNASELVTCPVFAEIAAGVPIETCRLPREWLSAPYETFLLTVRGDSMTGVGIDNGDRVVLRQTNVVDNNQIAAVELDGNVTLKTFMKMGSTILLISQNKDYEPMMVDAEQIRIL
;
A
#
# COMPACT_ATOMS: atom_id res chain seq x y z
N GLN A 1 -31.22 -27.44 8.98
CA GLN A 1 -32.44 -27.64 8.19
C GLN A 1 -33.60 -28.23 9.01
N ARG A 2 -33.38 -29.28 9.82
CA ARG A 2 -34.45 -29.88 10.68
C ARG A 2 -35.02 -28.86 11.65
N SER A 3 -34.18 -28.12 12.38
CA SER A 3 -34.58 -27.03 13.29
C SER A 3 -35.36 -25.92 12.59
N LEU A 4 -34.88 -25.51 11.40
CA LEU A 4 -35.56 -24.51 10.57
C LEU A 4 -36.97 -24.94 10.19
N ASN A 5 -37.14 -26.19 9.74
CA ASN A 5 -38.45 -26.74 9.39
C ASN A 5 -39.40 -26.81 10.60
N SER A 6 -38.88 -27.09 11.81
CA SER A 6 -39.66 -27.10 13.04
C SER A 6 -40.19 -25.70 13.38
N VAL A 7 -39.33 -24.69 13.34
CA VAL A 7 -39.71 -23.27 13.64
C VAL A 7 -40.68 -22.72 12.60
N LYS A 8 -40.47 -23.07 11.32
CA LYS A 8 -41.38 -22.68 10.24
C LYS A 8 -42.82 -23.12 10.45
N LYS A 9 -43.04 -24.28 11.08
CA LYS A 9 -44.39 -24.75 11.45
C LYS A 9 -45.09 -23.83 12.47
N THR A 10 -44.32 -23.21 13.37
CA THR A 10 -44.85 -22.33 14.43
C THR A 10 -45.06 -20.90 13.95
N PHE A 11 -44.16 -20.41 13.14
CA PHE A 11 -44.13 -18.98 12.73
C PHE A 11 -44.75 -18.71 11.35
N GLY A 12 -45.04 -19.76 10.57
CA GLY A 12 -45.65 -19.64 9.25
C GLY A 12 -44.71 -18.99 8.21
N ASP A 13 -45.27 -18.16 7.32
CA ASP A 13 -44.57 -17.65 6.16
C ASP A 13 -43.69 -16.41 6.44
N ILE A 14 -42.85 -16.47 7.47
CA ILE A 14 -41.81 -15.45 7.66
C ILE A 14 -40.70 -15.71 6.64
N LYS A 15 -40.53 -14.80 5.68
CA LYS A 15 -39.61 -14.90 4.53
C LYS A 15 -38.18 -15.29 4.92
N ILE A 16 -37.67 -14.78 6.05
CA ILE A 16 -36.29 -15.06 6.50
C ILE A 16 -36.05 -16.54 6.88
N LEU A 17 -37.13 -17.28 7.16
CA LEU A 17 -37.04 -18.71 7.45
C LEU A 17 -37.00 -19.58 6.18
N ASP A 18 -36.93 -19.00 4.99
CA ASP A 18 -36.72 -19.79 3.78
C ASP A 18 -35.32 -20.37 3.72
N SER A 19 -35.19 -21.58 3.17
CA SER A 19 -33.95 -22.34 3.12
C SER A 19 -32.82 -21.60 2.37
N LYS A 20 -33.15 -20.70 1.45
CA LYS A 20 -32.19 -19.83 0.75
C LYS A 20 -31.44 -18.86 1.68
N TYR A 21 -32.00 -18.55 2.86
CA TYR A 21 -31.37 -17.69 3.87
C TYR A 21 -30.65 -18.48 4.98
N LEU A 22 -30.43 -19.76 4.79
CA LEU A 22 -29.78 -20.62 5.80
C LEU A 22 -28.38 -20.11 6.18
N GLY A 23 -27.61 -19.60 5.23
CA GLY A 23 -26.30 -18.97 5.47
C GLY A 23 -26.41 -17.77 6.40
N PHE A 24 -27.32 -16.85 6.09
CA PHE A 24 -27.62 -15.70 6.94
C PHE A 24 -28.05 -16.10 8.36
N LEU A 25 -28.97 -17.07 8.49
CA LEU A 25 -29.47 -17.53 9.79
C LEU A 25 -28.35 -18.17 10.64
N LYS A 26 -27.45 -18.94 10.03
CA LYS A 26 -26.28 -19.50 10.72
C LYS A 26 -25.38 -18.38 11.26
N ASN A 27 -25.08 -17.39 10.42
CA ASN A 27 -24.24 -16.26 10.79
C ASN A 27 -24.90 -15.41 11.88
N GLU A 28 -26.22 -15.22 11.83
CA GLU A 28 -26.96 -14.46 12.86
C GLU A 28 -26.96 -15.18 14.20
N ILE A 29 -27.20 -16.51 14.23
CA ILE A 29 -27.14 -17.33 15.45
C ILE A 29 -25.72 -17.32 16.03
N ALA A 30 -24.68 -17.46 15.21
CA ALA A 30 -23.30 -17.39 15.66
C ALA A 30 -22.99 -16.01 16.28
N TRP A 31 -23.46 -14.94 15.66
CA TRP A 31 -23.31 -13.56 16.17
C TRP A 31 -24.05 -13.35 17.49
N MET A 32 -25.30 -13.85 17.62
CA MET A 32 -26.07 -13.77 18.86
C MET A 32 -25.32 -14.43 20.02
N LYS A 33 -24.82 -15.64 19.82
CA LYS A 33 -24.02 -16.38 20.82
C LYS A 33 -22.71 -15.66 21.13
N ALA A 34 -21.97 -15.23 20.12
CA ALA A 34 -20.71 -14.52 20.27
C ALA A 34 -20.84 -13.19 21.04
N CYS A 35 -21.98 -12.50 20.88
CA CYS A 35 -22.30 -11.26 21.59
C CYS A 35 -22.96 -11.50 22.96
N ASN A 36 -23.19 -12.74 23.37
CA ASN A 36 -23.91 -13.10 24.58
C ASN A 36 -25.38 -12.58 24.59
N TYR A 37 -26.02 -12.58 23.41
CA TYR A 37 -27.45 -12.26 23.27
C TYR A 37 -28.29 -13.56 23.28
N VAL A 38 -28.06 -14.40 24.28
CA VAL A 38 -28.73 -15.72 24.43
C VAL A 38 -30.01 -15.68 25.21
N GLU A 39 -30.32 -14.56 25.87
CA GLU A 39 -31.61 -14.32 26.51
C GLU A 39 -32.54 -13.56 25.56
N TYR A 40 -33.85 -13.86 25.61
CA TYR A 40 -34.84 -13.36 24.69
C TYR A 40 -34.84 -11.82 24.61
N GLU A 41 -34.99 -11.15 25.75
CA GLU A 41 -34.99 -9.67 25.81
C GLU A 41 -33.69 -9.06 25.32
N SER A 42 -32.57 -9.70 25.63
CA SER A 42 -31.25 -9.19 25.23
C SER A 42 -31.09 -9.15 23.71
N TYR A 43 -31.57 -10.18 23.00
CA TYR A 43 -31.55 -10.19 21.53
C TYR A 43 -32.61 -9.27 20.92
N GLN A 44 -33.81 -9.24 21.49
CA GLN A 44 -34.88 -8.39 21.00
C GLN A 44 -34.51 -6.89 20.98
N SER A 45 -33.82 -6.44 22.03
CA SER A 45 -33.39 -5.04 22.19
C SER A 45 -32.03 -4.72 21.59
N ALA A 46 -31.23 -5.74 21.20
CA ALA A 46 -29.84 -5.56 20.75
C ALA A 46 -29.71 -4.60 19.57
N ASP A 47 -28.69 -3.73 19.62
CA ASP A 47 -28.17 -3.04 18.46
C ASP A 47 -27.27 -3.97 17.67
N ARG A 48 -27.55 -4.11 16.37
CA ARG A 48 -26.80 -5.03 15.49
C ARG A 48 -25.53 -4.37 14.93
N ILE A 49 -24.78 -3.71 15.83
CA ILE A 49 -23.50 -3.07 15.51
C ILE A 49 -22.53 -4.15 15.01
N GLY A 50 -21.83 -3.88 13.93
CA GLY A 50 -20.92 -4.82 13.28
C GLY A 50 -21.63 -5.84 12.37
N ARG A 51 -22.94 -5.64 12.07
CA ARG A 51 -23.71 -6.47 11.13
C ARG A 51 -24.32 -5.66 9.99
N THR A 52 -24.25 -4.33 10.05
CA THR A 52 -24.75 -3.42 9.04
C THR A 52 -23.71 -2.31 8.82
N GLY A 53 -23.49 -1.90 7.56
CA GLY A 53 -22.66 -0.75 7.21
C GLY A 53 -23.37 0.59 7.48
N SER A 54 -22.60 1.68 7.43
CA SER A 54 -23.11 3.04 7.67
C SER A 54 -24.07 3.55 6.58
N LYS A 55 -24.00 2.98 5.38
CA LYS A 55 -24.84 3.34 4.22
C LYS A 55 -25.92 2.30 3.90
N GLY A 56 -26.34 1.51 4.89
CA GLY A 56 -27.23 0.36 4.70
C GLY A 56 -28.30 0.55 3.63
N ASN A 57 -28.09 -0.07 2.48
CA ASN A 57 -29.16 -0.28 1.51
C ASN A 57 -30.04 -1.41 2.05
N ASN A 58 -31.36 -1.19 2.05
CA ASN A 58 -32.36 -2.15 2.56
C ASN A 58 -32.53 -3.41 1.69
N GLU A 59 -31.47 -3.93 1.09
CA GLU A 59 -31.52 -5.03 0.11
C GLU A 59 -31.29 -6.43 0.70
N GLY A 60 -31.37 -6.56 2.01
CA GLY A 60 -31.26 -7.86 2.68
C GLY A 60 -32.56 -8.69 2.65
N PRO A 61 -32.52 -9.90 3.23
CA PRO A 61 -33.69 -10.80 3.25
C PRO A 61 -34.89 -10.21 3.97
N GLN A 62 -34.69 -9.47 5.04
CA GLN A 62 -35.67 -8.65 5.78
C GLN A 62 -34.97 -7.76 6.81
N LYS A 63 -35.48 -6.54 7.02
CA LYS A 63 -34.99 -5.65 8.08
C LYS A 63 -35.32 -6.22 9.47
N LEU A 64 -34.29 -6.48 10.27
CA LEU A 64 -34.45 -7.03 11.64
C LEU A 64 -34.69 -5.90 12.66
N GLN A 65 -35.92 -5.39 12.72
CA GLN A 65 -36.29 -4.38 13.70
C GLN A 65 -36.27 -4.93 15.14
N LYS A 66 -35.92 -4.07 16.11
CA LYS A 66 -36.00 -4.40 17.54
C LYS A 66 -37.44 -4.81 17.90
N ASN A 67 -37.57 -5.71 18.84
CA ASN A 67 -38.86 -6.20 19.37
C ASN A 67 -39.83 -6.71 18.28
N SER A 68 -39.28 -7.36 17.25
CA SER A 68 -40.07 -7.84 16.11
C SER A 68 -40.31 -9.34 16.17
N ARG A 69 -41.43 -9.77 15.54
CA ARG A 69 -41.77 -11.17 15.35
C ARG A 69 -40.66 -11.93 14.57
N ILE A 70 -39.93 -11.25 13.72
CA ILE A 70 -38.82 -11.81 12.95
C ILE A 70 -37.67 -12.20 13.90
N ARG A 71 -37.28 -11.29 14.80
CA ARG A 71 -36.26 -11.61 15.82
C ARG A 71 -36.74 -12.73 16.77
N GLN A 72 -38.02 -12.76 17.11
CA GLN A 72 -38.58 -13.86 17.87
C GLN A 72 -38.39 -15.20 17.16
N ALA A 73 -38.70 -15.28 15.87
CA ALA A 73 -38.52 -16.50 15.09
C ALA A 73 -37.04 -16.95 14.99
N ILE A 74 -36.11 -16.02 14.87
CA ILE A 74 -34.67 -16.30 14.86
C ILE A 74 -34.20 -16.78 16.24
N TYR A 75 -34.68 -16.16 17.30
CA TYR A 75 -34.38 -16.60 18.68
C TYR A 75 -34.86 -18.02 18.93
N GLU A 76 -36.10 -18.34 18.57
CA GLU A 76 -36.63 -19.72 18.67
C GLU A 76 -35.83 -20.72 17.83
N LEU A 77 -35.38 -20.29 16.64
CA LEU A 77 -34.52 -21.12 15.81
C LEU A 77 -33.18 -21.41 16.50
N MET A 78 -32.57 -20.43 17.14
CA MET A 78 -31.34 -20.62 17.94
C MET A 78 -31.59 -21.60 19.08
N ALA A 79 -32.70 -21.44 19.83
CA ALA A 79 -33.02 -22.31 20.95
C ALA A 79 -33.25 -23.77 20.51
N VAL A 80 -34.04 -23.98 19.45
CA VAL A 80 -34.30 -25.31 18.89
C VAL A 80 -33.03 -25.94 18.33
N TYR A 81 -32.19 -25.16 17.65
CA TYR A 81 -30.90 -25.60 17.10
C TYR A 81 -29.95 -26.04 18.22
N THR A 82 -29.76 -25.19 19.22
CA THR A 82 -28.86 -25.48 20.36
C THR A 82 -29.32 -26.75 21.13
N LYS A 83 -30.63 -26.87 21.36
CA LYS A 83 -31.21 -28.08 22.00
C LYS A 83 -30.99 -29.34 21.17
N ALA A 84 -31.13 -29.23 19.84
CA ALA A 84 -30.92 -30.39 18.95
C ALA A 84 -29.43 -30.80 18.92
N CYS A 85 -28.51 -29.86 18.88
CA CYS A 85 -27.07 -30.14 18.97
C CYS A 85 -26.72 -30.83 20.30
N PHE A 86 -27.21 -30.30 21.41
CA PHE A 86 -26.98 -30.88 22.74
C PHE A 86 -27.53 -32.31 22.87
N ALA A 87 -28.69 -32.57 22.29
CA ALA A 87 -29.30 -33.93 22.30
C ALA A 87 -28.47 -34.95 21.49
N GLU A 88 -27.70 -34.49 20.51
CA GLU A 88 -26.77 -35.31 19.72
C GLU A 88 -25.35 -35.35 20.31
N GLY A 89 -25.11 -34.73 21.48
CA GLY A 89 -23.79 -34.66 22.12
C GLY A 89 -22.83 -33.67 21.40
N LEU A 90 -23.38 -32.72 20.63
CA LEU A 90 -22.64 -31.75 19.85
C LEU A 90 -22.83 -30.34 20.41
N CYS A 91 -21.86 -29.46 20.12
CA CYS A 91 -21.97 -28.02 20.32
C CYS A 91 -21.28 -27.30 19.17
N ASP A 92 -21.66 -26.06 18.92
CA ASP A 92 -20.92 -25.22 17.98
C ASP A 92 -19.79 -24.42 18.70
N PHE A 93 -18.88 -23.80 17.92
CA PHE A 93 -17.75 -23.11 18.49
C PHE A 93 -18.14 -21.94 19.43
N GLN A 94 -19.29 -21.30 19.20
CA GLN A 94 -19.75 -20.21 20.08
C GLN A 94 -20.32 -20.77 21.40
N ASP A 95 -20.90 -21.96 21.39
CA ASP A 95 -21.36 -22.63 22.61
C ASP A 95 -20.18 -22.93 23.54
N VAL A 96 -19.01 -23.30 23.00
CA VAL A 96 -17.81 -23.58 23.83
C VAL A 96 -17.45 -22.35 24.68
N ALA A 97 -17.43 -21.14 24.08
CA ALA A 97 -17.15 -19.92 24.81
C ALA A 97 -18.24 -19.59 25.86
N LEU A 98 -19.51 -19.84 25.55
CA LEU A 98 -20.63 -19.62 26.48
C LEU A 98 -20.55 -20.58 27.67
N TYR A 99 -20.22 -21.86 27.44
CA TYR A 99 -20.03 -22.83 28.51
C TYR A 99 -18.82 -22.48 29.38
N ALA A 100 -17.72 -22.08 28.75
CA ALA A 100 -16.55 -21.58 29.47
C ALA A 100 -16.92 -20.39 30.39
N LEU A 101 -17.61 -19.37 29.87
CA LEU A 101 -18.06 -18.23 30.65
C LEU A 101 -18.94 -18.63 31.83
N LYS A 102 -19.90 -19.57 31.60
CA LYS A 102 -20.76 -20.10 32.67
C LYS A 102 -19.95 -20.83 33.72
N TYR A 103 -18.97 -21.65 33.31
CA TYR A 103 -18.08 -22.35 34.24
C TYR A 103 -17.24 -21.33 35.08
N LEU A 104 -16.60 -20.36 34.43
CA LEU A 104 -15.76 -19.35 35.07
C LEU A 104 -16.54 -18.52 36.12
N ARG A 105 -17.82 -18.23 35.88
CA ARG A 105 -18.68 -17.48 36.81
C ARG A 105 -19.11 -18.32 38.05
N ASN A 106 -19.21 -19.61 37.89
CA ASN A 106 -19.75 -20.50 38.93
C ASN A 106 -18.69 -21.24 39.76
N HIS A 107 -17.42 -21.14 39.38
CA HIS A 107 -16.34 -21.84 40.05
C HIS A 107 -15.23 -20.88 40.45
N LYS A 108 -14.55 -21.16 41.56
CA LYS A 108 -13.37 -20.44 41.97
C LYS A 108 -12.20 -20.84 41.06
N ILE A 109 -11.62 -19.87 40.36
CA ILE A 109 -10.52 -20.09 39.42
C ILE A 109 -9.29 -19.30 39.88
N GLN A 110 -8.12 -19.69 39.38
CA GLN A 110 -6.90 -18.89 39.49
C GLN A 110 -7.07 -17.65 38.62
N LYS A 111 -6.78 -16.47 39.22
CA LYS A 111 -6.77 -15.20 38.49
C LYS A 111 -5.33 -14.79 38.16
N TYR A 112 -5.21 -13.97 37.11
CA TYR A 112 -3.94 -13.45 36.62
C TYR A 112 -3.89 -11.95 36.85
N THR A 113 -2.77 -11.47 37.37
CA THR A 113 -2.52 -10.04 37.59
C THR A 113 -2.18 -9.30 36.30
N HIS A 114 -1.56 -9.98 35.34
CA HIS A 114 -1.20 -9.42 34.06
C HIS A 114 -1.76 -10.27 32.94
N ILE A 115 -2.53 -9.65 32.03
CA ILE A 115 -3.07 -10.31 30.83
C ILE A 115 -2.71 -9.46 29.62
N ILE A 116 -2.03 -10.07 28.64
CA ILE A 116 -1.73 -9.45 27.35
C ILE A 116 -2.53 -10.22 26.30
N ILE A 117 -3.31 -9.49 25.51
CA ILE A 117 -4.21 -10.03 24.49
C ILE A 117 -3.76 -9.51 23.12
N ASP A 118 -3.15 -10.37 22.35
CA ASP A 118 -2.83 -10.09 20.94
C ASP A 118 -4.02 -10.43 20.04
N GLU A 119 -4.08 -9.80 18.85
CA GLU A 119 -5.17 -9.95 17.88
C GLU A 119 -6.56 -9.73 18.52
N SER A 120 -6.66 -8.84 19.48
CA SER A 120 -7.88 -8.67 20.28
C SER A 120 -9.10 -8.21 19.47
N GLN A 121 -8.91 -7.65 18.26
CA GLN A 121 -9.98 -7.30 17.33
C GLN A 121 -10.79 -8.52 16.85
N ASP A 122 -10.27 -9.74 17.00
CA ASP A 122 -10.96 -10.96 16.56
C ASP A 122 -11.83 -11.58 17.65
N LEU A 123 -11.68 -11.13 18.89
CA LEU A 123 -12.37 -11.72 20.01
C LEU A 123 -13.85 -11.33 20.05
N SER A 124 -14.68 -12.31 20.31
CA SER A 124 -16.09 -12.10 20.60
C SER A 124 -16.29 -11.52 22.00
N ARG A 125 -17.47 -10.95 22.26
CA ARG A 125 -17.82 -10.44 23.60
C ARG A 125 -17.71 -11.51 24.67
N VAL A 126 -18.18 -12.73 24.38
CA VAL A 126 -18.13 -13.85 25.33
C VAL A 126 -16.69 -14.20 25.71
N GLN A 127 -15.78 -14.24 24.72
CA GLN A 127 -14.36 -14.50 24.97
C GLN A 127 -13.73 -13.40 25.82
N LEU A 128 -14.01 -12.13 25.51
CA LEU A 128 -13.56 -11.01 26.33
C LEU A 128 -14.12 -11.10 27.76
N GLN A 129 -15.39 -11.47 27.92
CA GLN A 129 -15.99 -11.69 29.24
C GLN A 129 -15.31 -12.86 29.99
N CYS A 130 -14.90 -13.92 29.31
CA CYS A 130 -14.12 -15.01 29.93
C CYS A 130 -12.78 -14.49 30.46
N LEU A 131 -12.06 -13.69 29.67
CA LEU A 131 -10.78 -13.09 30.09
C LEU A 131 -10.96 -12.16 31.30
N MET A 132 -12.05 -11.39 31.34
CA MET A 132 -12.37 -10.54 32.49
C MET A 132 -12.66 -11.33 33.78
N GLN A 133 -13.21 -12.55 33.68
CA GLN A 133 -13.37 -13.42 34.87
C GLN A 133 -12.02 -13.91 35.42
N MET A 134 -11.01 -14.03 34.54
CA MET A 134 -9.67 -14.48 34.89
C MET A 134 -8.76 -13.35 35.36
N TYR A 135 -9.15 -12.10 35.17
CA TYR A 135 -8.36 -10.93 35.54
C TYR A 135 -8.51 -10.57 37.03
N GLU A 136 -7.37 -10.35 37.71
CA GLU A 136 -7.31 -9.91 39.10
C GLU A 136 -7.29 -8.39 39.17
N SER A 137 -8.46 -7.75 39.14
CA SER A 137 -8.59 -6.29 39.05
C SER A 137 -8.42 -5.57 40.41
N GLU A 138 -8.36 -6.30 41.54
CA GLU A 138 -8.33 -5.70 42.87
C GLU A 138 -6.93 -5.28 43.34
N LYS A 139 -5.88 -5.69 42.63
CA LYS A 139 -4.49 -5.35 42.99
C LYS A 139 -4.01 -4.15 42.18
N ASP A 140 -3.40 -3.17 42.82
CA ASP A 140 -2.93 -1.91 42.24
C ASP A 140 -1.93 -2.11 41.08
N TYR A 141 -1.17 -3.22 41.09
CA TYR A 141 -0.19 -3.53 40.07
C TYR A 141 -0.75 -4.41 38.90
N SER A 142 -2.02 -4.75 38.97
CA SER A 142 -2.65 -5.54 37.89
C SER A 142 -2.80 -4.74 36.60
N SER A 143 -2.56 -5.38 35.47
CA SER A 143 -2.71 -4.75 34.16
C SER A 143 -3.33 -5.69 33.13
N ILE A 144 -4.11 -5.11 32.23
CA ILE A 144 -4.61 -5.78 31.03
C ILE A 144 -4.23 -4.95 29.80
N MET A 145 -3.65 -5.59 28.81
CA MET A 145 -3.20 -4.95 27.57
C MET A 145 -3.89 -5.60 26.37
N PHE A 146 -4.47 -4.76 25.52
CA PHE A 146 -5.06 -5.18 24.26
C PHE A 146 -4.19 -4.69 23.10
N VAL A 147 -3.82 -5.60 22.22
CA VAL A 147 -3.16 -5.28 20.95
C VAL A 147 -4.16 -5.61 19.83
N ALA A 148 -4.46 -4.62 19.01
CA ALA A 148 -5.49 -4.72 17.98
C ALA A 148 -5.13 -3.96 16.70
N ASP A 149 -5.58 -4.49 15.57
CA ASP A 149 -5.61 -3.79 14.29
C ASP A 149 -7.02 -3.93 13.68
N THR A 150 -7.79 -2.85 13.72
CA THR A 150 -9.20 -2.86 13.26
C THR A 150 -9.32 -3.05 11.76
N ALA A 151 -8.31 -2.68 10.97
CA ALA A 151 -8.27 -2.95 9.54
C ALA A 151 -8.15 -4.45 9.23
N GLN A 152 -7.60 -5.26 10.15
CA GLN A 152 -7.50 -6.71 10.06
C GLN A 152 -8.66 -7.47 10.73
N SER A 153 -9.70 -6.79 11.20
CA SER A 153 -10.90 -7.43 11.73
C SER A 153 -11.77 -7.97 10.61
N ILE A 154 -11.71 -9.28 10.38
CA ILE A 154 -12.39 -9.98 9.26
C ILE A 154 -13.50 -10.94 9.72
N TYR A 155 -13.79 -11.01 11.01
CA TYR A 155 -14.82 -11.88 11.56
C TYR A 155 -16.05 -11.10 11.99
N SER A 156 -17.23 -11.50 11.51
CA SER A 156 -18.51 -10.88 11.85
C SER A 156 -18.92 -11.05 13.34
N THR A 157 -18.22 -11.90 14.06
CA THR A 157 -18.41 -12.16 15.49
C THR A 157 -17.54 -11.30 16.38
N SER A 158 -16.62 -10.51 15.81
CA SER A 158 -15.73 -9.60 16.52
C SER A 158 -16.50 -8.58 17.36
N TRP A 159 -16.03 -8.33 18.59
CA TRP A 159 -16.66 -7.35 19.46
C TRP A 159 -16.09 -5.95 19.32
N LEU A 160 -14.77 -5.83 19.13
CA LEU A 160 -14.07 -4.56 18.99
C LEU A 160 -14.23 -4.02 17.56
N VAL A 161 -15.39 -3.42 17.30
CA VAL A 161 -15.76 -2.80 16.02
C VAL A 161 -16.25 -1.39 16.27
N LYS A 162 -16.26 -0.54 15.24
CA LYS A 162 -16.78 0.83 15.30
C LYS A 162 -18.13 0.90 16.01
N GLY A 163 -18.27 1.82 16.93
CA GLY A 163 -19.50 2.02 17.72
C GLY A 163 -19.63 1.12 18.96
N ARG A 164 -18.63 0.31 19.29
CA ARG A 164 -18.54 -0.45 20.55
C ARG A 164 -17.33 -0.01 21.35
N SER A 165 -17.55 0.23 22.65
CA SER A 165 -16.52 0.66 23.58
C SER A 165 -16.08 -0.46 24.53
N PHE A 166 -14.88 -0.35 25.08
CA PHE A 166 -14.38 -1.23 26.13
C PHE A 166 -15.24 -1.16 27.42
N THR A 167 -15.94 -0.05 27.65
CA THR A 167 -16.88 0.09 28.78
C THR A 167 -18.01 -0.94 28.70
N SER A 168 -18.39 -1.37 27.50
CA SER A 168 -19.42 -2.41 27.31
C SER A 168 -19.00 -3.82 27.81
N ILE A 169 -17.73 -4.01 28.11
CA ILE A 169 -17.18 -5.23 28.74
C ILE A 169 -16.61 -4.95 30.13
N GLY A 170 -16.88 -3.76 30.71
CA GLY A 170 -16.50 -3.41 32.06
C GLY A 170 -15.11 -2.78 32.21
N LEU A 171 -14.50 -2.30 31.11
CA LEU A 171 -13.18 -1.66 31.14
C LEU A 171 -13.26 -0.19 30.75
N ASP A 172 -12.63 0.67 31.52
CA ASP A 172 -12.39 2.06 31.16
C ASP A 172 -10.98 2.21 30.56
N MET A 173 -10.93 2.37 29.24
CA MET A 173 -9.71 2.56 28.46
C MET A 173 -9.48 4.02 28.06
N THR A 174 -10.29 4.95 28.56
CA THR A 174 -10.19 6.38 28.23
C THR A 174 -8.79 6.93 28.52
N GLY A 175 -8.14 7.49 27.53
CA GLY A 175 -6.78 8.04 27.65
C GLY A 175 -5.66 7.00 27.84
N LYS A 176 -5.96 5.70 27.68
CA LYS A 176 -5.00 4.59 27.87
C LYS A 176 -4.63 3.89 26.56
N SER A 177 -4.84 4.51 25.43
CA SER A 177 -4.49 3.96 24.11
C SER A 177 -3.23 4.61 23.55
N THR A 178 -2.42 3.80 22.87
CA THR A 178 -1.24 4.24 22.12
C THR A 178 -1.26 3.56 20.76
N SER A 179 -1.01 4.35 19.70
CA SER A 179 -0.96 3.84 18.33
C SER A 179 0.46 3.51 17.93
N LEU A 180 0.67 2.31 17.37
CA LEU A 180 1.91 1.89 16.71
C LEU A 180 1.76 2.08 15.21
N ALA A 181 2.15 3.24 14.69
CA ALA A 181 1.97 3.58 13.28
C ALA A 181 3.02 2.96 12.36
N LYS A 182 4.23 2.65 12.85
CA LYS A 182 5.33 2.13 12.02
C LYS A 182 5.12 0.65 11.67
N ASN A 183 5.09 0.38 10.36
CA ASN A 183 5.02 -0.99 9.84
C ASN A 183 6.43 -1.52 9.56
N TYR A 184 6.91 -2.48 10.33
CA TYR A 184 8.24 -3.12 10.18
C TYR A 184 8.20 -4.44 9.39
N ARG A 185 7.03 -4.93 9.05
CA ARG A 185 6.80 -6.25 8.43
C ARG A 185 7.01 -6.22 6.92
N THR A 186 6.20 -5.44 6.25
CA THR A 186 6.15 -5.37 4.78
C THR A 186 7.07 -4.27 4.24
N THR A 187 7.33 -4.29 2.93
CA THR A 187 7.98 -3.15 2.26
C THR A 187 7.03 -1.96 2.17
N THR A 188 7.58 -0.76 2.04
CA THR A 188 6.82 0.48 1.85
C THR A 188 5.82 0.33 0.70
N GLN A 189 6.25 -0.21 -0.44
CA GLN A 189 5.45 -0.35 -1.64
C GLN A 189 4.25 -1.29 -1.48
N ILE A 190 4.43 -2.40 -0.74
CA ILE A 190 3.31 -3.30 -0.42
C ILE A 190 2.35 -2.62 0.54
N ALA A 191 2.86 -1.88 1.54
CA ALA A 191 2.04 -1.17 2.51
C ALA A 191 1.21 -0.04 1.85
N GLU A 192 1.79 0.72 0.92
CA GLU A 192 1.11 1.76 0.14
C GLU A 192 -0.04 1.17 -0.70
N ALA A 193 0.25 0.12 -1.47
CA ALA A 193 -0.77 -0.56 -2.27
C ALA A 193 -1.90 -1.14 -1.42
N ALA A 194 -1.57 -1.78 -0.29
CA ALA A 194 -2.57 -2.33 0.63
C ALA A 194 -3.38 -1.22 1.31
N TYR A 195 -2.73 -0.11 1.69
CA TYR A 195 -3.43 1.02 2.28
C TYR A 195 -4.38 1.69 1.27
N SER A 196 -3.95 1.90 0.03
CA SER A 196 -4.79 2.52 -1.00
C SER A 196 -6.08 1.71 -1.23
N LEU A 197 -6.01 0.38 -1.19
CA LEU A 197 -7.18 -0.50 -1.28
C LEU A 197 -8.25 -0.19 -0.22
N ILE A 198 -7.85 0.09 1.03
CA ILE A 198 -8.79 0.32 2.13
C ILE A 198 -9.13 1.79 2.35
N SER A 199 -8.34 2.72 1.80
CA SER A 199 -8.51 4.17 2.00
C SER A 199 -9.80 4.73 1.41
N GLU A 200 -10.37 4.10 0.41
CA GLU A 200 -11.66 4.48 -0.18
C GLU A 200 -12.87 4.07 0.69
N ASP A 201 -12.68 3.14 1.61
CA ASP A 201 -13.77 2.64 2.44
C ASP A 201 -13.93 3.50 3.70
N THR A 202 -14.96 4.33 3.70
CA THR A 202 -15.24 5.26 4.81
C THR A 202 -15.57 4.56 6.13
N ASP A 203 -16.04 3.31 6.09
CA ASP A 203 -16.30 2.52 7.30
C ASP A 203 -15.01 2.02 7.96
N ILE A 204 -13.94 1.89 7.16
CA ILE A 204 -12.60 1.55 7.68
C ILE A 204 -11.87 2.81 8.15
N VAL A 205 -11.75 3.82 7.29
CA VAL A 205 -10.92 5.01 7.55
C VAL A 205 -11.48 5.88 8.68
N ASN A 206 -12.81 5.93 8.84
CA ASN A 206 -13.47 6.68 9.91
C ASN A 206 -13.68 5.85 11.20
N ASP A 207 -13.02 4.71 11.35
CA ASP A 207 -12.95 4.00 12.63
C ASP A 207 -11.95 4.71 13.54
N ASP A 208 -12.39 5.14 14.73
CA ASP A 208 -11.55 5.85 15.72
C ASP A 208 -10.31 5.06 16.14
N ASN A 209 -10.32 3.74 15.94
CA ASN A 209 -9.21 2.85 16.24
C ASN A 209 -8.35 2.53 15.01
N PHE A 210 -8.69 3.06 13.84
CA PHE A 210 -7.90 2.87 12.64
C PHE A 210 -6.63 3.72 12.69
N VAL A 211 -5.48 3.06 12.46
CA VAL A 211 -4.18 3.73 12.43
C VAL A 211 -3.63 3.66 11.01
N LYS A 212 -3.46 4.82 10.38
CA LYS A 212 -2.77 4.90 9.10
C LYS A 212 -1.32 4.45 9.28
N PRO A 213 -0.84 3.42 8.54
CA PRO A 213 0.54 3.00 8.62
C PRO A 213 1.48 4.14 8.21
N SER A 214 2.47 4.45 9.05
CA SER A 214 3.58 5.29 8.62
C SER A 214 4.58 4.47 7.83
N LEU A 215 5.11 5.06 6.76
CA LEU A 215 6.10 4.43 5.91
C LEU A 215 7.40 4.20 6.69
N ILE A 216 8.06 3.09 6.41
CA ILE A 216 9.37 2.74 6.96
C ILE A 216 10.40 2.66 5.85
N ASP A 217 11.68 2.60 6.25
CA ASP A 217 12.81 2.55 5.32
C ASP A 217 12.99 1.19 4.59
N LYS A 218 12.09 0.21 4.82
CA LYS A 218 12.15 -1.08 4.14
C LYS A 218 11.59 -0.96 2.73
N GLN A 219 12.46 -0.70 1.77
CA GLN A 219 12.12 -0.55 0.37
C GLN A 219 12.04 -1.90 -0.36
N GLY A 220 11.18 -1.99 -1.37
CA GLY A 220 11.00 -3.17 -2.20
C GLY A 220 10.41 -2.82 -3.58
N SER A 221 9.92 -3.82 -4.29
CA SER A 221 9.15 -3.61 -5.53
C SER A 221 7.68 -3.41 -5.22
N TYR A 222 6.99 -2.61 -6.04
CA TYR A 222 5.53 -2.56 -6.00
C TYR A 222 4.92 -3.92 -6.33
N PRO A 223 3.73 -4.23 -5.77
CA PRO A 223 3.00 -5.43 -6.13
C PRO A 223 2.80 -5.54 -7.64
N ILE A 224 2.90 -6.74 -8.18
CA ILE A 224 2.68 -7.01 -9.60
C ILE A 224 1.30 -7.65 -9.76
N PHE A 225 0.45 -7.05 -10.59
CA PHE A 225 -0.85 -7.61 -10.96
C PHE A 225 -0.82 -8.13 -12.40
N THR A 226 -1.31 -9.36 -12.59
CA THR A 226 -1.42 -10.00 -13.90
C THR A 226 -2.85 -10.49 -14.14
N GLN A 227 -3.43 -10.16 -15.28
CA GLN A 227 -4.75 -10.65 -15.67
C GLN A 227 -4.64 -11.62 -16.83
N TYR A 228 -5.29 -12.75 -16.72
CA TYR A 228 -5.36 -13.82 -17.70
C TYR A 228 -6.78 -13.94 -18.28
N HIS A 229 -6.92 -14.55 -19.44
CA HIS A 229 -8.26 -14.77 -20.02
C HIS A 229 -8.95 -15.97 -19.37
N THR A 230 -8.21 -17.01 -19.06
CA THR A 230 -8.73 -18.27 -18.51
C THR A 230 -7.97 -18.67 -17.23
N ILE A 231 -8.59 -19.53 -16.46
CA ILE A 231 -7.94 -20.09 -15.26
C ILE A 231 -6.71 -20.94 -15.63
N GLN A 232 -6.73 -21.62 -16.77
CA GLN A 232 -5.61 -22.42 -17.25
C GLN A 232 -4.41 -21.53 -17.59
N GLU A 233 -4.63 -20.37 -18.19
CA GLU A 233 -3.57 -19.38 -18.43
C GLU A 233 -3.02 -18.82 -17.11
N GLU A 234 -3.90 -18.56 -16.13
CA GLU A 234 -3.48 -18.11 -14.80
C GLU A 234 -2.60 -19.15 -14.10
N ILE A 235 -2.97 -20.43 -14.18
CA ILE A 235 -2.18 -21.55 -13.63
C ILE A 235 -0.81 -21.62 -14.31
N VAL A 236 -0.75 -21.65 -15.63
CA VAL A 236 0.51 -21.72 -16.40
C VAL A 236 1.40 -20.50 -16.11
N GLY A 237 0.81 -19.30 -16.06
CA GLY A 237 1.54 -18.08 -15.70
C GLY A 237 2.10 -18.12 -14.27
N THR A 238 1.31 -18.64 -13.32
CA THR A 238 1.75 -18.84 -11.93
C THR A 238 2.87 -19.87 -11.85
N GLU A 239 2.82 -20.97 -12.60
CA GLU A 239 3.93 -21.94 -12.67
C GLU A 239 5.21 -21.31 -13.22
N GLY A 240 5.10 -20.51 -14.28
CA GLY A 240 6.23 -19.79 -14.86
C GLY A 240 6.88 -18.83 -13.85
N LEU A 241 6.06 -18.14 -13.08
CA LEU A 241 6.51 -17.30 -11.98
C LEU A 241 7.22 -18.13 -10.89
N LEU A 242 6.61 -19.22 -10.44
CA LEU A 242 7.16 -20.09 -9.39
C LEU A 242 8.51 -20.68 -9.79
N ARG A 243 8.68 -21.13 -11.05
CA ARG A 243 9.97 -21.64 -11.55
C ARG A 243 11.09 -20.58 -11.50
N LYS A 244 10.74 -19.28 -11.66
CA LYS A 244 11.70 -18.17 -11.50
C LYS A 244 12.02 -17.92 -10.04
N LEU A 245 11.00 -17.90 -9.17
CA LEU A 245 11.14 -17.64 -7.74
C LEU A 245 11.92 -18.72 -7.02
N LEU A 246 11.67 -20.00 -7.33
CA LEU A 246 12.36 -21.16 -6.73
C LEU A 246 13.86 -21.24 -7.07
N LYS A 247 14.36 -20.41 -7.99
CA LYS A 247 15.81 -20.25 -8.20
C LYS A 247 16.50 -19.40 -7.12
N ARG A 248 15.72 -18.62 -6.34
CA ARG A 248 16.25 -17.64 -5.39
C ARG A 248 15.67 -17.77 -3.97
N TYR A 249 14.54 -18.45 -3.82
CA TYR A 249 13.80 -18.59 -2.58
C TYR A 249 13.48 -20.05 -2.32
N ASP A 250 13.49 -20.45 -1.06
CA ASP A 250 13.01 -21.76 -0.65
C ASP A 250 11.49 -21.86 -0.83
N ALA A 251 10.96 -23.03 -1.16
CA ALA A 251 9.52 -23.23 -1.37
C ALA A 251 8.72 -22.89 -0.12
N LYS A 252 9.25 -23.11 1.09
CA LYS A 252 8.62 -22.77 2.36
C LYS A 252 8.44 -21.27 2.61
N GLU A 253 9.17 -20.41 1.88
CA GLU A 253 9.09 -18.95 1.97
C GLU A 253 7.99 -18.35 1.07
N ILE A 254 7.33 -19.19 0.28
CA ILE A 254 6.31 -18.82 -0.70
C ILE A 254 4.94 -19.32 -0.28
N ALA A 255 3.94 -18.45 -0.30
CA ALA A 255 2.54 -18.81 -0.16
C ALA A 255 1.73 -18.45 -1.40
N ILE A 256 0.87 -19.37 -1.84
CA ILE A 256 -0.19 -19.11 -2.80
C ILE A 256 -1.51 -18.97 -2.05
N VAL A 257 -2.22 -17.89 -2.27
CA VAL A 257 -3.38 -17.54 -1.48
C VAL A 257 -4.57 -17.23 -2.37
N ALA A 258 -5.72 -17.79 -2.05
CA ALA A 258 -6.96 -17.52 -2.76
C ALA A 258 -8.11 -17.21 -1.80
N ARG A 259 -9.19 -16.63 -2.36
CA ARG A 259 -10.39 -16.35 -1.58
C ARG A 259 -11.07 -17.62 -1.07
N THR A 260 -11.07 -18.68 -1.85
CA THR A 260 -11.77 -19.94 -1.55
C THR A 260 -10.87 -21.16 -1.69
N LYS A 261 -11.15 -22.18 -0.90
CA LYS A 261 -10.47 -23.48 -0.99
C LYS A 261 -10.60 -24.11 -2.38
N ARG A 262 -11.75 -23.96 -3.02
CA ARG A 262 -12.02 -24.51 -4.36
C ARG A 262 -11.01 -24.02 -5.40
N VAL A 263 -10.68 -22.73 -5.40
CA VAL A 263 -9.67 -22.16 -6.32
C VAL A 263 -8.30 -22.77 -6.06
N LEU A 264 -7.91 -22.95 -4.80
CA LEU A 264 -6.63 -23.57 -4.44
C LEU A 264 -6.56 -25.04 -4.86
N GLU A 265 -7.65 -25.79 -4.68
CA GLU A 265 -7.76 -27.20 -5.10
C GLU A 265 -7.65 -27.32 -6.65
N GLU A 266 -8.28 -26.43 -7.39
CA GLU A 266 -8.22 -26.37 -8.85
C GLU A 266 -6.77 -26.08 -9.30
N PHE A 267 -6.12 -25.09 -8.75
CA PHE A 267 -4.70 -24.81 -8.99
C PHE A 267 -3.81 -26.00 -8.63
N GLN A 268 -3.95 -26.59 -7.45
CA GLN A 268 -3.12 -27.71 -7.02
C GLN A 268 -3.26 -28.94 -7.93
N ASN A 269 -4.47 -29.19 -8.44
CA ASN A 269 -4.75 -30.34 -9.30
C ASN A 269 -4.15 -30.18 -10.71
N GLU A 270 -4.21 -28.98 -11.27
CA GLU A 270 -3.78 -28.67 -12.63
C GLU A 270 -2.28 -28.31 -12.73
N MET A 271 -1.67 -27.80 -11.64
CA MET A 271 -0.25 -27.43 -11.61
C MET A 271 0.68 -28.64 -11.80
N ASP A 272 1.88 -28.36 -12.33
CA ASP A 272 2.98 -29.31 -12.48
C ASP A 272 3.32 -29.97 -11.12
N LYS A 273 3.26 -31.30 -11.09
CA LYS A 273 3.53 -32.10 -9.89
C LYS A 273 4.99 -32.03 -9.38
N ASN A 274 5.90 -31.50 -10.20
CA ASN A 274 7.27 -31.23 -9.78
C ASN A 274 7.36 -30.01 -8.85
N ILE A 275 6.36 -29.14 -8.87
CA ILE A 275 6.25 -28.01 -7.93
C ILE A 275 5.58 -28.54 -6.66
N LYS A 276 6.37 -28.71 -5.60
CA LYS A 276 5.87 -29.25 -4.32
C LYS A 276 4.98 -28.23 -3.62
N THR A 277 3.71 -28.55 -3.47
CA THR A 277 2.71 -27.71 -2.80
C THR A 277 2.00 -28.47 -1.68
N ALA A 278 1.61 -27.75 -0.63
CA ALA A 278 0.81 -28.31 0.47
C ALA A 278 -0.39 -27.39 0.75
N LEU A 279 -1.60 -27.95 0.67
CA LEU A 279 -2.86 -27.23 0.90
C LEU A 279 -3.27 -27.32 2.38
N TYR A 280 -3.48 -26.15 2.99
CA TYR A 280 -3.95 -26.02 4.35
C TYR A 280 -5.25 -25.23 4.40
N THR A 281 -6.27 -25.79 5.01
CA THR A 281 -7.58 -25.12 5.19
C THR A 281 -7.72 -24.44 6.55
N THR A 282 -6.88 -24.82 7.50
CA THR A 282 -6.76 -24.23 8.84
C THR A 282 -5.28 -24.03 9.15
N GLN A 283 -4.97 -23.23 10.15
CA GLN A 283 -3.58 -23.02 10.60
C GLN A 283 -3.03 -24.25 11.36
N GLU A 284 -3.92 -25.08 11.89
CA GLU A 284 -3.53 -26.29 12.59
C GLU A 284 -2.87 -27.28 11.62
N GLY A 285 -1.69 -27.73 11.99
CA GLY A 285 -0.93 -28.69 11.19
C GLY A 285 -0.05 -28.11 10.08
N ILE A 286 0.07 -26.77 9.95
CA ILE A 286 1.02 -26.20 9.00
C ILE A 286 2.45 -26.55 9.42
N ASN A 287 3.14 -27.26 8.55
CA ASN A 287 4.54 -27.61 8.77
C ASN A 287 5.46 -26.58 8.07
N PHE A 288 5.95 -25.62 8.83
CA PHE A 288 6.91 -24.61 8.32
C PHE A 288 8.31 -25.17 8.08
N GLY A 289 8.64 -26.34 8.63
CA GLY A 289 9.92 -27.02 8.40
C GLY A 289 9.99 -27.75 7.06
N GLU A 290 8.85 -28.05 6.45
CA GLU A 290 8.77 -28.73 5.18
C GLU A 290 8.96 -27.74 4.02
N ASP A 291 9.88 -28.05 3.11
CA ASP A 291 10.16 -27.21 1.94
C ASP A 291 9.11 -27.44 0.83
N THR A 292 7.93 -26.92 1.08
CA THR A 292 6.77 -26.92 0.17
C THR A 292 6.16 -25.53 0.11
N ILE A 293 5.63 -25.15 -1.04
CA ILE A 293 4.81 -23.94 -1.19
C ILE A 293 3.49 -24.13 -0.45
N LYS A 294 3.13 -23.18 0.41
CA LYS A 294 1.91 -23.26 1.21
C LYS A 294 0.73 -22.69 0.42
N LEU A 295 -0.31 -23.51 0.22
CA LEU A 295 -1.58 -23.06 -0.37
C LEU A 295 -2.55 -22.77 0.77
N LEU A 296 -3.01 -21.52 0.88
CA LEU A 296 -3.79 -21.01 2.00
C LEU A 296 -4.98 -20.18 1.52
N THR A 297 -6.08 -20.21 2.23
CA THR A 297 -7.13 -19.23 2.00
C THR A 297 -6.77 -17.88 2.62
N MET A 298 -7.39 -16.79 2.13
CA MET A 298 -7.20 -15.46 2.73
C MET A 298 -7.57 -15.42 4.23
N HIS A 299 -8.43 -16.31 4.72
CA HIS A 299 -8.72 -16.42 6.14
C HIS A 299 -7.62 -17.19 6.89
N SER A 300 -7.15 -18.30 6.33
CA SER A 300 -6.14 -19.14 7.01
C SER A 300 -4.73 -18.56 6.99
N ILE A 301 -4.44 -17.59 6.14
CA ILE A 301 -3.13 -16.90 6.14
C ILE A 301 -3.02 -15.81 7.22
N LYS A 302 -4.14 -15.39 7.84
CA LYS A 302 -4.13 -14.35 8.87
C LYS A 302 -3.17 -14.72 10.01
N GLY A 303 -2.34 -13.78 10.47
CA GLY A 303 -1.32 -14.03 11.49
C GLY A 303 -0.04 -14.70 11.01
N LEU A 304 0.00 -15.22 9.78
CA LEU A 304 1.21 -15.80 9.18
C LEU A 304 1.93 -14.77 8.31
N GLU A 305 3.20 -15.04 7.99
CA GLU A 305 4.05 -14.18 7.16
C GLU A 305 4.89 -15.03 6.22
N PHE A 306 5.04 -14.54 4.97
CA PHE A 306 5.87 -15.19 3.96
C PHE A 306 6.69 -14.12 3.23
N LYS A 307 7.89 -14.46 2.78
CA LYS A 307 8.69 -13.53 1.96
C LYS A 307 7.95 -13.19 0.67
N ILE A 308 7.31 -14.19 0.07
CA ILE A 308 6.55 -14.05 -1.17
C ILE A 308 5.13 -14.52 -0.98
N VAL A 309 4.18 -13.69 -1.32
CA VAL A 309 2.77 -14.05 -1.40
C VAL A 309 2.30 -13.88 -2.84
N ILE A 310 1.60 -14.90 -3.35
CA ILE A 310 0.94 -14.90 -4.66
C ILE A 310 -0.56 -15.01 -4.42
N LEU A 311 -1.28 -13.90 -4.60
CA LEU A 311 -2.74 -13.86 -4.50
C LEU A 311 -3.34 -14.22 -5.86
N ILE A 312 -4.05 -15.33 -5.95
CA ILE A 312 -4.62 -15.86 -7.19
C ILE A 312 -6.14 -15.79 -7.22
N GLY A 313 -6.73 -15.81 -8.40
CA GLY A 313 -8.18 -15.83 -8.59
C GLY A 313 -8.87 -14.56 -8.11
N LEU A 314 -8.22 -13.38 -8.24
CA LEU A 314 -8.80 -12.09 -7.87
C LEU A 314 -9.80 -11.60 -8.93
N SER A 315 -10.76 -12.44 -9.26
CA SER A 315 -11.78 -12.19 -10.29
C SER A 315 -13.10 -11.74 -9.66
N GLU A 316 -13.87 -10.90 -10.35
CA GLU A 316 -15.16 -10.36 -9.90
C GLU A 316 -16.19 -11.45 -9.52
N LYS A 317 -16.08 -12.64 -10.10
CA LYS A 317 -16.93 -13.79 -9.75
C LYS A 317 -16.47 -14.57 -8.51
N ILE A 318 -15.34 -14.20 -7.91
CA ILE A 318 -14.72 -14.88 -6.78
C ILE A 318 -14.56 -13.94 -5.59
N LEU A 319 -14.18 -12.68 -5.84
CA LEU A 319 -13.94 -11.65 -4.85
C LEU A 319 -14.53 -10.30 -5.32
N PRO A 320 -15.53 -9.71 -4.63
CA PRO A 320 -16.18 -10.23 -3.42
C PRO A 320 -16.96 -11.52 -3.68
N ASN A 321 -17.10 -12.35 -2.65
CA ASN A 321 -17.80 -13.64 -2.79
C ASN A 321 -19.31 -13.41 -3.08
N PRO A 322 -19.81 -13.78 -4.27
CA PRO A 322 -21.18 -13.49 -4.67
C PRO A 322 -22.25 -14.16 -3.81
N ASN A 323 -21.93 -15.31 -3.22
CA ASN A 323 -22.88 -15.99 -2.31
C ASN A 323 -23.11 -15.16 -1.05
N LEU A 324 -22.05 -14.54 -0.51
CA LEU A 324 -22.18 -13.69 0.67
C LEU A 324 -22.93 -12.40 0.36
N LEU A 325 -22.79 -11.84 -0.84
CA LEU A 325 -23.55 -10.67 -1.28
C LEU A 325 -25.06 -10.98 -1.41
N GLN A 326 -25.42 -12.19 -1.83
CA GLN A 326 -26.82 -12.61 -1.95
C GLN A 326 -27.46 -13.02 -0.62
N GLU A 327 -26.66 -13.57 0.29
CA GLU A 327 -27.15 -14.12 1.55
C GLU A 327 -27.23 -13.09 2.68
N ASN A 328 -26.55 -11.93 2.56
CA ASN A 328 -26.49 -10.94 3.63
C ASN A 328 -27.48 -9.81 3.46
N GLU A 329 -27.85 -9.20 4.60
CA GLU A 329 -28.79 -8.09 4.70
C GLU A 329 -28.23 -6.78 4.14
N ASP A 330 -26.90 -6.66 4.14
CA ASP A 330 -26.17 -5.44 3.76
C ASP A 330 -24.97 -5.79 2.86
N ALA A 331 -25.12 -5.48 1.58
CA ALA A 331 -24.07 -5.70 0.59
C ALA A 331 -22.84 -4.82 0.86
N ALA A 332 -23.01 -3.59 1.33
CA ALA A 332 -21.92 -2.68 1.63
C ALA A 332 -21.06 -3.21 2.78
N TYR A 333 -21.70 -3.79 3.81
CA TYR A 333 -20.97 -4.45 4.89
C TYR A 333 -20.14 -5.64 4.39
N VAL A 334 -20.71 -6.46 3.50
CA VAL A 334 -19.99 -7.59 2.92
C VAL A 334 -18.80 -7.11 2.09
N GLU A 335 -18.97 -6.07 1.30
CA GLU A 335 -17.87 -5.48 0.50
C GLU A 335 -16.74 -4.95 1.39
N THR A 336 -17.05 -4.25 2.48
CA THR A 336 -16.06 -3.81 3.48
C THR A 336 -15.31 -4.99 4.07
N MET A 337 -16.00 -6.08 4.43
CA MET A 337 -15.36 -7.27 5.00
C MET A 337 -14.47 -8.01 3.99
N GLU A 338 -14.91 -8.15 2.74
CA GLU A 338 -14.14 -8.76 1.65
C GLU A 338 -12.93 -7.89 1.27
N ARG A 339 -13.05 -6.55 1.32
CA ARG A 339 -11.95 -5.60 1.13
C ARG A 339 -10.89 -5.75 2.23
N LYS A 340 -11.30 -5.81 3.50
CA LYS A 340 -10.40 -6.10 4.64
C LYS A 340 -9.70 -7.45 4.48
N LEU A 341 -10.40 -8.44 3.97
CA LEU A 341 -9.83 -9.77 3.75
C LEU A 341 -8.72 -9.75 2.68
N LEU A 342 -8.91 -9.01 1.58
CA LEU A 342 -7.87 -8.79 0.58
C LEU A 342 -6.68 -8.03 1.18
N TYR A 343 -6.94 -6.97 1.95
CA TYR A 343 -5.91 -6.22 2.67
C TYR A 343 -5.06 -7.11 3.58
N VAL A 344 -5.70 -8.01 4.35
CA VAL A 344 -4.99 -9.00 5.16
C VAL A 344 -4.10 -9.89 4.29
N GLY A 345 -4.61 -10.39 3.17
CA GLY A 345 -3.81 -11.20 2.23
C GLY A 345 -2.59 -10.46 1.69
N MET A 346 -2.75 -9.20 1.27
CA MET A 346 -1.67 -8.36 0.76
C MET A 346 -0.57 -8.12 1.81
N THR A 347 -0.97 -7.81 3.04
CA THR A 347 -0.04 -7.47 4.14
C THR A 347 0.69 -8.68 4.74
N ARG A 348 0.47 -9.89 4.22
CA ARG A 348 1.23 -11.10 4.63
C ARG A 348 2.55 -11.25 3.89
N ALA A 349 2.76 -10.51 2.79
CA ALA A 349 4.02 -10.50 2.06
C ALA A 349 5.05 -9.58 2.75
N THR A 350 6.24 -10.11 3.01
CA THR A 350 7.30 -9.32 3.66
C THR A 350 8.32 -8.75 2.67
N GLU A 351 8.41 -9.31 1.45
CA GLU A 351 9.35 -8.86 0.42
C GLU A 351 8.68 -8.62 -0.94
N LYS A 352 7.88 -9.58 -1.44
CA LYS A 352 7.25 -9.49 -2.77
C LYS A 352 5.80 -9.93 -2.73
N LEU A 353 4.96 -9.18 -3.43
CA LEU A 353 3.55 -9.49 -3.61
C LEU A 353 3.22 -9.60 -5.10
N TYR A 354 2.68 -10.75 -5.48
CA TYR A 354 2.13 -11.00 -6.80
C TYR A 354 0.63 -11.20 -6.69
N MET A 355 -0.10 -10.68 -7.63
CA MET A 355 -1.56 -10.76 -7.68
C MET A 355 -2.00 -11.16 -9.08
N SER A 356 -2.98 -12.04 -9.21
CA SER A 356 -3.50 -12.45 -10.50
C SER A 356 -5.00 -12.72 -10.49
N CYS A 357 -5.59 -12.61 -11.66
CA CYS A 357 -6.97 -13.01 -11.92
C CYS A 357 -7.12 -13.64 -13.28
N HIS A 358 -8.25 -14.30 -13.51
CA HIS A 358 -8.72 -14.72 -14.84
C HIS A 358 -10.08 -14.10 -15.15
N GLY A 359 -10.31 -13.78 -16.41
CA GLY A 359 -11.52 -13.07 -16.86
C GLY A 359 -11.55 -11.62 -16.35
N THR A 360 -12.67 -11.17 -15.83
CA THR A 360 -12.84 -9.81 -15.30
C THR A 360 -12.20 -9.69 -13.93
N ALA A 361 -11.29 -8.74 -13.76
CA ALA A 361 -10.66 -8.45 -12.48
C ALA A 361 -11.69 -8.01 -11.42
N SER A 362 -11.44 -8.36 -10.18
CA SER A 362 -12.23 -7.87 -9.04
C SER A 362 -12.27 -6.34 -9.01
N ARG A 363 -13.42 -5.77 -8.68
CA ARG A 363 -13.59 -4.33 -8.47
C ARG A 363 -12.61 -3.75 -7.45
N PHE A 364 -12.13 -4.55 -6.52
CA PHE A 364 -11.14 -4.13 -5.53
C PHE A 364 -9.76 -3.83 -6.12
N ILE A 365 -9.42 -4.42 -7.26
CA ILE A 365 -8.15 -4.11 -7.93
C ILE A 365 -8.18 -2.68 -8.48
N SER A 366 -9.32 -2.20 -8.97
CA SER A 366 -9.47 -0.82 -9.43
C SER A 366 -9.50 0.21 -8.30
N SER A 367 -9.70 -0.23 -7.04
CA SER A 367 -9.58 0.62 -5.85
C SER A 367 -8.12 0.82 -5.39
N ILE A 368 -7.18 0.02 -5.89
CA ILE A 368 -5.76 0.23 -5.62
C ILE A 368 -5.28 1.36 -6.52
N GLU A 369 -4.64 2.38 -5.94
CA GLU A 369 -4.07 3.48 -6.70
C GLU A 369 -3.08 2.94 -7.76
N PRO A 370 -3.22 3.34 -9.03
CA PRO A 370 -2.40 2.82 -10.12
C PRO A 370 -0.89 2.99 -9.89
N GLU A 371 -0.48 4.05 -9.21
CA GLU A 371 0.91 4.32 -8.86
C GLU A 371 1.53 3.29 -7.92
N PHE A 372 0.71 2.54 -7.18
CA PHE A 372 1.16 1.52 -6.24
C PHE A 372 1.06 0.09 -6.79
N LEU A 373 0.71 -0.07 -8.05
CA LEU A 373 0.54 -1.38 -8.68
C LEU A 373 1.33 -1.45 -9.98
N LYS A 374 2.32 -2.32 -10.03
CA LYS A 374 3.07 -2.56 -11.25
C LYS A 374 2.31 -3.54 -12.14
N MET A 375 2.08 -3.12 -13.35
CA MET A 375 1.33 -3.90 -14.30
C MET A 375 2.26 -4.65 -15.26
N LYS A 376 2.24 -5.96 -15.14
CA LYS A 376 2.95 -6.85 -16.07
C LYS A 376 1.89 -7.74 -16.70
N GLU A 377 1.37 -7.35 -17.84
CA GLU A 377 0.49 -8.12 -18.76
C GLU A 377 -0.96 -7.67 -18.97
N LYS A 378 -1.36 -7.98 -20.14
CA LYS A 378 -2.64 -8.11 -20.89
C LYS A 378 -3.88 -7.31 -20.50
N ALA A 379 -4.20 -7.08 -19.28
CA ALA A 379 -5.49 -6.46 -18.98
C ALA A 379 -5.43 -5.34 -17.96
N ALA A 380 -4.34 -5.22 -17.30
CA ALA A 380 -4.02 -4.08 -16.49
C ALA A 380 -4.02 -2.79 -17.32
N PHE A 381 -3.57 -2.87 -18.55
CA PHE A 381 -3.74 -1.80 -19.53
C PHE A 381 -5.20 -1.33 -19.67
N ARG A 382 -6.20 -2.21 -19.63
CA ARG A 382 -7.61 -1.80 -19.69
C ARG A 382 -8.06 -0.95 -18.51
N CYS A 383 -7.57 -1.22 -17.32
CA CYS A 383 -7.89 -0.42 -16.12
C CYS A 383 -7.17 0.93 -16.11
N LEU A 384 -5.98 1.02 -16.75
CA LEU A 384 -5.14 2.22 -16.75
C LEU A 384 -5.18 3.01 -18.07
N ALA A 385 -5.61 2.41 -19.18
CA ALA A 385 -5.57 3.01 -20.51
C ALA A 385 -6.63 4.09 -20.75
N ASP A 386 -7.62 4.21 -19.89
CA ASP A 386 -8.58 5.31 -19.95
C ASP A 386 -8.06 6.56 -19.24
N ILE A 387 -6.79 6.90 -19.49
CA ILE A 387 -6.24 8.19 -19.08
C ILE A 387 -6.98 9.28 -19.85
N PRO A 388 -7.68 10.20 -19.19
CA PRO A 388 -8.35 11.31 -19.86
C PRO A 388 -7.35 12.16 -20.65
N LEU A 389 -7.71 12.66 -21.82
CA LEU A 389 -6.84 13.51 -22.64
C LEU A 389 -6.23 14.70 -21.87
N LYS A 390 -6.99 15.30 -20.95
CA LYS A 390 -6.52 16.38 -20.07
C LYS A 390 -5.35 15.99 -19.18
N ASN A 391 -5.11 14.70 -18.97
CA ASN A 391 -4.05 14.16 -18.12
C ASN A 391 -2.87 13.63 -18.95
N TYR A 392 -2.88 13.81 -20.27
CA TYR A 392 -1.75 13.43 -21.11
C TYR A 392 -0.55 14.31 -20.84
N LEU A 393 0.61 13.68 -20.68
CA LEU A 393 1.90 14.38 -20.60
C LEU A 393 2.34 14.85 -21.97
N PHE A 394 3.00 16.00 -22.02
CA PHE A 394 3.58 16.58 -23.26
C PHE A 394 2.55 16.84 -24.37
N MET A 395 1.33 17.22 -24.01
CA MET A 395 0.22 17.43 -24.94
C MET A 395 0.56 18.40 -26.07
N ASP A 396 1.42 19.36 -25.82
CA ASP A 396 1.95 20.34 -26.78
C ASP A 396 2.88 19.74 -27.86
N LYS A 397 3.44 18.55 -27.60
CA LYS A 397 4.34 17.84 -28.52
C LYS A 397 3.64 16.70 -29.28
N ILE A 398 2.40 16.36 -28.92
CA ILE A 398 1.66 15.26 -29.51
C ILE A 398 0.96 15.70 -30.79
N ALA A 399 1.33 15.13 -31.93
CA ALA A 399 0.73 15.48 -33.23
C ALA A 399 -0.72 14.99 -33.35
N ASP A 400 -1.03 13.79 -32.89
CA ASP A 400 -2.38 13.20 -32.88
C ASP A 400 -2.65 12.48 -31.55
N PRO A 401 -3.35 13.13 -30.60
CA PRO A 401 -3.66 12.56 -29.30
C PRO A 401 -4.67 11.39 -29.36
N TYR A 402 -5.32 11.18 -30.51
CA TYR A 402 -6.25 10.07 -30.72
C TYR A 402 -5.57 8.85 -31.39
N ASN A 403 -4.30 8.95 -31.72
CA ASN A 403 -3.52 7.81 -32.21
C ASN A 403 -3.57 6.67 -31.20
N LYS A 404 -3.76 5.45 -31.70
CA LYS A 404 -3.88 4.26 -30.84
C LYS A 404 -2.58 3.93 -30.11
N GLU A 405 -1.43 4.25 -30.68
CA GLU A 405 -0.12 4.12 -30.03
C GLU A 405 0.07 5.15 -28.92
N GLU A 406 -0.52 6.36 -29.07
CA GLU A 406 -0.41 7.41 -28.05
C GLU A 406 -0.99 6.98 -26.70
N LYS A 407 -2.07 6.20 -26.67
CA LYS A 407 -2.61 5.64 -25.44
C LYS A 407 -1.59 4.77 -24.70
N ILE A 408 -0.84 3.95 -25.45
CA ILE A 408 0.19 3.07 -24.89
C ILE A 408 1.37 3.93 -24.39
N ARG A 409 1.76 4.95 -25.17
CA ARG A 409 2.81 5.90 -24.78
C ARG A 409 2.47 6.60 -23.48
N GLN A 410 1.26 7.13 -23.34
CA GLN A 410 0.81 7.82 -22.12
C GLN A 410 0.74 6.89 -20.90
N TRP A 411 0.30 5.65 -21.10
CA TRP A 411 0.36 4.65 -20.03
C TRP A 411 1.81 4.38 -19.61
N LEU A 412 2.75 4.17 -20.53
CA LEU A 412 4.14 3.91 -20.18
C LEU A 412 4.82 5.14 -19.53
N LEU A 413 4.53 6.35 -20.01
CA LEU A 413 5.00 7.60 -19.37
C LEU A 413 4.51 7.72 -17.93
N ARG A 414 3.25 7.36 -17.68
CA ARG A 414 2.69 7.34 -16.34
C ARG A 414 3.34 6.28 -15.47
N GLU A 415 3.58 5.10 -16.00
CA GLU A 415 4.30 4.02 -15.31
C GLU A 415 5.71 4.46 -14.90
N LEU A 416 6.46 5.06 -15.84
CA LEU A 416 7.81 5.58 -15.57
C LEU A 416 7.80 6.66 -14.47
N ARG A 417 6.81 7.54 -14.47
CA ARG A 417 6.70 8.62 -13.49
C ARG A 417 6.22 8.13 -12.12
N GLU A 418 5.14 7.35 -12.06
CA GLU A 418 4.41 7.05 -10.83
C GLU A 418 4.92 5.77 -10.14
N VAL A 419 5.39 4.78 -10.91
CA VAL A 419 5.92 3.52 -10.38
C VAL A 419 7.43 3.54 -10.24
N TYR A 420 8.12 4.05 -11.26
CA TYR A 420 9.59 4.10 -11.27
C TYR A 420 10.15 5.43 -10.77
N HIS A 421 9.29 6.41 -10.49
CA HIS A 421 9.62 7.72 -9.92
C HIS A 421 10.56 8.59 -10.78
N TYR A 422 10.64 8.33 -12.10
CA TYR A 422 11.40 9.19 -13.00
C TYR A 422 10.74 10.56 -13.11
N PRO A 423 11.45 11.65 -12.81
CA PRO A 423 10.98 13.02 -12.98
C PRO A 423 10.45 13.30 -14.38
N THR A 424 9.36 14.05 -14.48
CA THR A 424 8.80 14.45 -15.80
C THR A 424 9.82 15.23 -16.63
N GLU A 425 10.70 15.98 -15.98
CA GLU A 425 11.78 16.77 -16.60
C GLU A 425 12.87 15.90 -17.25
N LEU A 426 12.95 14.65 -16.83
CA LEU A 426 13.85 13.64 -17.41
C LEU A 426 13.17 12.77 -18.46
N LEU A 427 11.86 12.90 -18.65
CA LEU A 427 11.13 12.20 -19.69
C LEU A 427 11.06 13.05 -20.96
N GLU A 428 11.30 12.43 -22.10
CA GLU A 428 11.14 13.04 -23.42
C GLU A 428 10.39 12.11 -24.34
N ILE A 429 9.58 12.66 -25.24
CA ILE A 429 8.89 11.92 -26.28
C ILE A 429 9.48 12.27 -27.64
N GLU A 430 9.35 11.36 -28.61
CA GLU A 430 9.87 11.54 -29.96
C GLU A 430 11.37 11.89 -29.95
N TRP A 431 12.16 11.20 -29.12
CA TRP A 431 13.58 11.45 -29.01
C TRP A 431 14.34 11.11 -30.29
N LYS A 432 15.01 12.09 -30.86
CA LYS A 432 15.74 11.93 -32.12
C LYS A 432 17.01 11.12 -31.94
N VAL A 433 17.05 9.95 -32.58
CA VAL A 433 18.24 9.08 -32.65
C VAL A 433 18.91 9.27 -34.01
N GLN A 434 20.18 9.66 -34.00
CA GLN A 434 20.96 9.84 -35.23
C GLN A 434 21.77 8.56 -35.51
N SER A 435 21.39 7.82 -36.55
CA SER A 435 22.19 6.73 -37.13
C SER A 435 22.94 7.22 -38.36
N PHE A 436 23.99 6.52 -38.76
CA PHE A 436 24.85 6.90 -39.89
C PHE A 436 24.13 7.10 -41.22
N SER A 437 22.95 6.56 -41.41
CA SER A 437 22.21 6.61 -42.67
C SER A 437 20.76 7.09 -42.59
N GLN A 438 20.15 7.08 -41.40
CA GLN A 438 18.74 7.46 -41.22
C GLN A 438 18.53 8.13 -39.88
N THR A 439 17.61 9.10 -39.84
CA THR A 439 17.12 9.69 -38.59
C THR A 439 15.92 8.88 -38.14
N GLY A 440 15.98 8.31 -36.91
CA GLY A 440 14.88 7.65 -36.24
C GLY A 440 14.43 8.45 -35.03
N PHE A 441 13.30 8.10 -34.48
CA PHE A 441 12.76 8.67 -33.25
C PHE A 441 12.34 7.54 -32.31
N ALA A 442 12.87 7.56 -31.10
CA ALA A 442 12.39 6.68 -30.02
C ALA A 442 11.13 7.31 -29.42
N ASP A 443 10.10 6.50 -29.18
CA ASP A 443 8.82 6.98 -28.68
C ASP A 443 8.93 7.68 -27.34
N ILE A 444 9.75 7.12 -26.44
CA ILE A 444 10.07 7.71 -25.12
C ILE A 444 11.56 7.58 -24.85
N ALA A 445 12.16 8.59 -24.27
CA ALA A 445 13.49 8.55 -23.71
C ALA A 445 13.45 9.00 -22.25
N VAL A 446 14.07 8.22 -21.36
CA VAL A 446 14.37 8.63 -19.99
C VAL A 446 15.80 9.14 -19.98
N MET A 447 15.96 10.39 -19.62
CA MET A 447 17.23 11.08 -19.67
C MET A 447 17.91 11.10 -18.31
N ILE A 448 19.23 11.07 -18.32
CA ILE A 448 20.05 11.35 -17.13
C ILE A 448 21.15 12.34 -17.49
N TYR A 449 21.87 12.83 -16.49
CA TYR A 449 23.04 13.68 -16.71
C TYR A 449 24.32 12.85 -16.65
N ARG A 450 25.20 13.04 -17.65
CA ARG A 450 26.56 12.51 -17.68
C ARG A 450 27.48 13.62 -18.22
N ASN A 451 28.54 13.96 -17.47
CA ASN A 451 29.48 15.00 -17.85
C ASN A 451 28.78 16.33 -18.27
N ASN A 452 27.82 16.80 -17.46
CA ASN A 452 26.98 17.96 -17.71
C ASN A 452 26.19 17.92 -19.04
N ARG A 453 25.97 16.73 -19.59
CA ARG A 453 25.14 16.53 -20.79
C ARG A 453 23.96 15.63 -20.47
N LYS A 454 22.80 16.01 -20.97
CA LYS A 454 21.60 15.21 -20.88
C LYS A 454 21.67 14.09 -21.93
N VAL A 455 21.71 12.84 -21.47
CA VAL A 455 21.87 11.63 -22.32
C VAL A 455 20.76 10.64 -22.06
N PRO A 456 20.37 9.82 -23.07
CA PRO A 456 19.33 8.81 -22.88
C PRO A 456 19.85 7.64 -22.06
N TYR A 457 19.17 7.33 -20.96
CA TYR A 457 19.45 6.21 -20.07
C TYR A 457 18.56 5.00 -20.39
N ILE A 458 17.28 5.27 -20.69
CA ILE A 458 16.31 4.28 -21.14
C ILE A 458 15.69 4.77 -22.43
N LEU A 459 15.58 3.92 -23.42
CA LEU A 459 14.80 4.17 -24.63
C LEU A 459 13.60 3.22 -24.65
N ALA A 460 12.45 3.71 -25.13
CA ALA A 460 11.28 2.87 -25.26
C ALA A 460 10.62 3.02 -26.64
N GLU A 461 10.14 1.88 -27.18
CA GLU A 461 9.31 1.78 -28.36
C GLU A 461 7.94 1.24 -27.95
N VAL A 462 6.90 1.91 -28.41
CA VAL A 462 5.53 1.50 -28.18
C VAL A 462 4.83 1.17 -29.48
N LYS A 463 3.89 0.25 -29.42
CA LYS A 463 3.07 -0.15 -30.57
C LYS A 463 1.59 -0.15 -30.21
N GLN A 464 0.74 -0.16 -31.20
CA GLN A 464 -0.70 -0.25 -31.01
C GLN A 464 -1.04 -1.51 -30.19
N TYR A 465 -2.04 -1.40 -29.31
CA TYR A 465 -2.50 -2.50 -28.46
C TYR A 465 -2.73 -3.80 -29.24
N GLN A 466 -2.10 -4.89 -28.78
CA GLN A 466 -2.15 -6.23 -29.36
C GLN A 466 -1.63 -6.34 -30.80
N SER A 467 -0.75 -5.45 -31.24
CA SER A 467 -0.13 -5.53 -32.57
C SER A 467 1.13 -6.38 -32.66
N GLY A 468 1.65 -6.78 -31.47
CA GLY A 468 2.92 -7.49 -31.33
C GLY A 468 4.13 -6.55 -31.30
N ILE A 469 5.23 -7.03 -30.69
CA ILE A 469 6.41 -6.22 -30.38
C ILE A 469 7.66 -6.54 -31.22
N ASN A 470 7.64 -7.57 -32.07
CA ASN A 470 8.85 -8.07 -32.74
C ASN A 470 9.57 -7.00 -33.59
N HIS A 471 8.84 -6.24 -34.42
CA HIS A 471 9.44 -5.17 -35.22
C HIS A 471 9.99 -4.00 -34.38
N ALA A 472 9.31 -3.69 -33.28
CA ALA A 472 9.77 -2.67 -32.33
C ALA A 472 11.07 -3.07 -31.65
N GLU A 473 11.29 -4.35 -31.40
CA GLU A 473 12.53 -4.85 -30.80
C GLU A 473 13.75 -4.60 -31.71
N GLU A 474 13.65 -4.92 -32.99
CA GLU A 474 14.73 -4.67 -33.95
C GLU A 474 15.08 -3.19 -34.06
N GLN A 475 14.05 -2.34 -34.10
CA GLN A 475 14.18 -0.89 -34.13
C GLN A 475 14.87 -0.36 -32.86
N LEU A 476 14.40 -0.76 -31.69
CA LEU A 476 14.99 -0.34 -30.40
C LEU A 476 16.44 -0.78 -30.25
N ARG A 477 16.77 -2.02 -30.62
CA ARG A 477 18.16 -2.51 -30.62
C ARG A 477 19.06 -1.67 -31.51
N SER A 478 18.58 -1.21 -32.66
CA SER A 478 19.34 -0.33 -33.55
C SER A 478 19.59 1.04 -32.91
N TYR A 479 18.63 1.57 -32.16
CA TYR A 479 18.76 2.84 -31.45
C TYR A 479 19.74 2.75 -30.27
N MET A 480 19.66 1.69 -29.50
CA MET A 480 20.59 1.44 -28.39
C MET A 480 22.03 1.26 -28.87
N ALA A 481 22.24 0.64 -30.03
CA ALA A 481 23.57 0.43 -30.61
C ALA A 481 24.28 1.75 -30.99
N VAL A 482 23.53 2.80 -31.31
CA VAL A 482 24.09 4.12 -31.64
C VAL A 482 24.03 5.11 -30.46
N SER A 483 23.51 4.71 -29.34
CA SER A 483 23.41 5.47 -28.09
C SER A 483 24.14 4.75 -26.96
N PRO A 484 25.47 4.84 -26.85
CA PRO A 484 26.28 4.03 -25.93
C PRO A 484 25.95 4.30 -24.44
N GLU A 485 25.35 5.42 -24.10
CA GLU A 485 24.92 5.79 -22.76
C GLU A 485 23.62 5.09 -22.35
N THR A 486 22.86 4.55 -23.33
CA THR A 486 21.60 3.85 -23.06
C THR A 486 21.86 2.52 -22.40
N CYS A 487 21.34 2.33 -21.20
CA CYS A 487 21.51 1.12 -20.39
C CYS A 487 20.36 0.14 -20.55
N TYR A 488 19.16 0.63 -20.84
CA TYR A 488 17.94 -0.18 -20.88
C TYR A 488 17.05 0.17 -22.08
N GLY A 489 16.35 -0.83 -22.57
CA GLY A 489 15.36 -0.70 -23.62
C GLY A 489 14.02 -1.29 -23.17
N ILE A 490 12.91 -0.60 -23.45
CA ILE A 490 11.56 -1.07 -23.15
C ILE A 490 10.79 -1.18 -24.47
N ILE A 491 10.14 -2.31 -24.68
CA ILE A 491 9.29 -2.55 -25.85
C ILE A 491 7.91 -3.00 -25.35
N THR A 492 6.85 -2.34 -25.80
CA THR A 492 5.51 -2.74 -25.40
C THR A 492 4.46 -2.35 -26.44
N ASP A 493 3.41 -3.18 -26.55
CA ASP A 493 2.17 -2.85 -27.22
C ASP A 493 0.99 -2.74 -26.23
N GLY A 494 1.29 -2.63 -24.92
CA GLY A 494 0.31 -2.61 -23.83
C GLY A 494 -0.30 -3.99 -23.51
N ASN A 495 0.02 -5.02 -24.31
CA ASN A 495 -0.34 -6.41 -24.09
C ASN A 495 0.89 -7.27 -23.78
N GLU A 496 1.99 -6.98 -24.47
CA GLU A 496 3.30 -7.58 -24.26
C GLU A 496 4.27 -6.50 -23.79
N LEU A 497 5.13 -6.85 -22.85
CA LEU A 497 6.19 -6.00 -22.34
C LEU A 497 7.50 -6.77 -22.31
N LYS A 498 8.52 -6.23 -22.96
CA LYS A 498 9.87 -6.77 -22.95
C LYS A 498 10.85 -5.68 -22.54
N ILE A 499 11.75 -6.02 -21.62
CA ILE A 499 12.79 -5.13 -21.16
C ILE A 499 14.13 -5.77 -21.49
N ILE A 500 15.04 -5.02 -22.09
CA ILE A 500 16.38 -5.47 -22.45
C ILE A 500 17.43 -4.56 -21.84
N ASP A 501 18.58 -5.12 -21.47
CA ASP A 501 19.75 -4.37 -21.04
C ASP A 501 20.60 -3.89 -22.25
N LYS A 502 21.67 -3.16 -21.99
CA LYS A 502 22.60 -2.65 -23.01
C LYS A 502 23.27 -3.76 -23.86
N THR A 503 23.27 -5.01 -23.38
CA THR A 503 23.80 -6.16 -24.13
C THR A 503 22.74 -6.78 -25.04
N GLY A 504 21.49 -6.31 -24.92
CA GLY A 504 20.35 -6.88 -25.59
C GLY A 504 19.77 -8.12 -24.91
N THR A 505 20.20 -8.43 -23.69
CA THR A 505 19.68 -9.54 -22.89
C THR A 505 18.37 -9.10 -22.22
N GLU A 506 17.34 -9.96 -22.29
CA GLU A 506 16.09 -9.72 -21.61
C GLU A 506 16.24 -9.76 -20.09
N ILE A 507 15.78 -8.73 -19.40
CA ILE A 507 15.82 -8.57 -17.95
C ILE A 507 14.40 -8.45 -17.38
N GLU A 508 14.25 -8.71 -16.08
CA GLU A 508 12.93 -8.71 -15.43
C GLU A 508 12.37 -7.29 -15.22
N ASP A 509 13.26 -6.30 -15.00
CA ASP A 509 12.85 -4.95 -14.61
C ASP A 509 13.92 -3.89 -14.85
N ILE A 510 13.51 -2.62 -14.96
CA ILE A 510 14.39 -1.46 -14.93
C ILE A 510 14.59 -0.98 -13.50
N PRO A 511 15.72 -0.30 -13.19
CA PRO A 511 15.89 0.34 -11.89
C PRO A 511 14.88 1.47 -11.71
N LYS A 512 14.48 1.69 -10.45
CA LYS A 512 13.77 2.91 -10.07
C LYS A 512 14.72 4.10 -10.13
N PHE A 513 14.15 5.27 -10.30
CA PHE A 513 14.92 6.50 -10.24
C PHE A 513 15.64 6.62 -8.89
N ASP A 514 16.93 6.86 -8.95
CA ASP A 514 17.78 7.22 -7.82
C ASP A 514 18.55 8.48 -8.17
N PHE A 515 18.75 9.35 -7.19
CA PHE A 515 19.43 10.63 -7.41
C PHE A 515 20.86 10.47 -7.89
N SER A 516 21.54 9.37 -7.58
CA SER A 516 22.88 9.06 -8.10
C SER A 516 22.92 8.96 -9.63
N MET A 517 21.79 8.69 -10.29
CA MET A 517 21.69 8.68 -11.75
C MET A 517 21.84 10.05 -12.40
N LEU A 518 21.75 11.13 -11.62
CA LEU A 518 21.91 12.52 -12.07
C LEU A 518 23.35 13.03 -11.91
N ALA A 519 24.28 12.18 -11.52
CA ALA A 519 25.67 12.52 -11.34
C ALA A 519 26.28 13.10 -12.64
N SER A 520 26.93 14.27 -12.54
CA SER A 520 27.27 15.12 -13.68
C SER A 520 28.77 15.16 -14.03
N GLY A 521 29.61 14.25 -13.49
CA GLY A 521 31.04 14.20 -13.73
C GLY A 521 31.85 15.10 -12.79
N ILE A 522 33.08 15.50 -13.21
CA ILE A 522 33.95 16.38 -12.40
C ILE A 522 33.33 17.77 -12.32
N THR A 523 33.03 18.22 -11.10
CA THR A 523 32.50 19.57 -10.88
C THR A 523 33.25 20.24 -9.73
N GLU A 524 33.65 21.48 -9.95
CA GLU A 524 34.31 22.31 -8.95
C GLU A 524 33.29 23.27 -8.34
N TYR A 525 33.24 23.31 -7.02
CA TYR A 525 32.28 24.11 -6.25
C TYR A 525 32.95 24.96 -5.20
N MET A 526 32.33 26.10 -4.88
CA MET A 526 32.63 26.88 -3.69
C MET A 526 31.46 26.74 -2.69
N TYR A 527 31.70 26.15 -1.55
CA TYR A 527 30.73 26.07 -0.45
C TYR A 527 30.98 27.19 0.54
N LYS A 528 29.94 27.97 0.86
CA LYS A 528 29.98 29.07 1.78
C LYS A 528 28.99 28.83 2.93
N ASP A 529 29.51 28.64 4.14
CA ASP A 529 28.71 28.60 5.36
C ASP A 529 28.43 30.03 5.84
N LEU A 530 27.22 30.52 5.59
CA LEU A 530 26.81 31.90 5.95
C LEU A 530 26.71 32.09 7.47
N VAL A 531 26.56 31.02 8.24
CA VAL A 531 26.47 31.10 9.71
C VAL A 531 27.87 31.17 10.33
N LYS A 532 28.79 30.32 9.86
CA LYS A 532 30.17 30.24 10.37
C LYS A 532 31.14 31.19 9.67
N GLY A 533 30.74 31.75 8.53
CA GLY A 533 31.61 32.61 7.71
C GLY A 533 32.82 31.89 7.11
N VAL A 534 32.67 30.59 6.82
CA VAL A 534 33.76 29.78 6.26
C VAL A 534 33.48 29.46 4.80
N GLU A 535 34.50 29.49 3.98
CA GLU A 535 34.44 29.12 2.55
C GLU A 535 35.35 27.92 2.29
N HIS A 536 34.83 26.94 1.55
CA HIS A 536 35.55 25.74 1.14
C HIS A 536 35.46 25.59 -0.39
N HIS A 537 36.60 25.39 -1.03
CA HIS A 537 36.67 24.93 -2.40
C HIS A 537 36.70 23.41 -2.42
N TYR A 538 35.91 22.79 -3.27
CA TYR A 538 35.94 21.37 -3.44
C TYR A 538 35.68 20.89 -4.87
N ILE A 539 36.27 19.76 -5.20
CA ILE A 539 36.15 19.07 -6.48
C ILE A 539 35.47 17.73 -6.23
N CYS A 540 34.42 17.46 -6.97
CA CYS A 540 33.69 16.19 -6.91
C CYS A 540 33.73 15.52 -8.29
N ASP A 541 34.28 14.35 -8.36
CA ASP A 541 34.23 13.50 -9.55
C ASP A 541 33.15 12.41 -9.35
N ASP A 542 32.04 12.55 -10.07
CA ASP A 542 30.92 11.60 -9.96
C ASP A 542 31.18 10.30 -10.72
N GLU A 543 32.17 10.25 -11.62
CA GLU A 543 32.64 9.03 -12.28
C GLU A 543 33.66 8.25 -11.42
N GLN A 544 34.33 8.94 -10.47
CA GLN A 544 35.20 8.33 -9.47
C GLN A 544 34.69 8.67 -8.06
N PRO A 545 33.62 7.98 -7.62
CA PRO A 545 32.94 8.32 -6.37
C PRO A 545 33.80 8.12 -5.10
N GLU A 546 35.00 7.59 -5.24
CA GLU A 546 35.92 7.33 -4.13
C GLU A 546 36.82 8.54 -3.80
N GLU A 547 36.91 9.54 -4.68
CA GLU A 547 37.76 10.71 -4.50
C GLU A 547 36.96 12.00 -4.46
N PHE A 548 36.81 12.55 -3.27
CA PHE A 548 36.27 13.89 -3.02
C PHE A 548 37.37 14.74 -2.40
N ILE A 549 37.81 15.75 -3.10
CA ILE A 549 38.97 16.59 -2.71
C ILE A 549 38.47 17.93 -2.21
N ILE A 550 38.83 18.31 -0.97
CA ILE A 550 38.62 19.64 -0.42
C ILE A 550 39.95 20.40 -0.45
N GLN A 551 39.94 21.55 -1.08
CA GLN A 551 41.09 22.45 -1.04
C GLN A 551 41.03 23.35 0.20
N GLU A 552 41.90 23.12 1.15
CA GLU A 552 42.03 23.90 2.38
C GLU A 552 43.25 24.84 2.31
N LYS A 553 43.30 25.89 3.14
CA LYS A 553 44.44 26.82 3.21
C LYS A 553 45.80 26.14 3.53
N GLN A 554 45.75 24.91 4.06
CA GLN A 554 46.93 24.13 4.45
C GLN A 554 47.24 22.94 3.54
N GLY A 555 46.51 22.76 2.45
CA GLY A 555 46.67 21.65 1.49
C GLY A 555 45.35 21.04 1.04
N GLU A 556 45.42 19.91 0.34
CA GLU A 556 44.25 19.17 -0.12
C GLU A 556 43.89 18.05 0.89
N ARG A 557 42.61 17.88 1.16
CA ARG A 557 42.09 16.78 1.97
C ARG A 557 41.18 15.92 1.11
N VAL A 558 41.45 14.62 1.04
CA VAL A 558 40.62 13.65 0.33
C VAL A 558 39.66 13.01 1.31
N LEU A 559 38.37 12.97 0.97
CA LEU A 559 37.32 12.31 1.73
C LEU A 559 36.90 11.02 1.03
N ASN A 560 36.60 10.01 1.81
CA ASN A 560 36.05 8.75 1.33
C ASN A 560 34.53 8.86 1.09
N ALA A 561 33.98 8.00 0.26
CA ALA A 561 32.54 7.93 -0.05
C ALA A 561 31.63 7.86 1.19
N SER A 562 32.08 7.20 2.28
CA SER A 562 31.34 7.10 3.55
C SER A 562 31.25 8.41 4.33
N GLU A 563 32.10 9.39 4.03
CA GLU A 563 32.14 10.72 4.65
C GLU A 563 31.27 11.72 3.88
N LEU A 564 30.73 11.31 2.74
CA LEU A 564 29.87 12.13 1.88
C LEU A 564 28.40 11.78 2.05
N VAL A 565 27.57 12.77 1.76
CA VAL A 565 26.10 12.63 1.68
C VAL A 565 25.65 13.14 0.33
N THR A 566 24.86 12.33 -0.37
CA THR A 566 24.21 12.74 -1.62
C THR A 566 22.94 13.52 -1.30
N CYS A 567 22.91 14.79 -1.69
CA CYS A 567 21.79 15.70 -1.45
C CYS A 567 21.05 15.98 -2.76
N PRO A 568 19.72 15.90 -2.79
CA PRO A 568 18.92 16.24 -3.96
C PRO A 568 18.94 17.76 -4.22
N VAL A 569 18.99 18.17 -5.50
CA VAL A 569 18.93 19.57 -5.94
C VAL A 569 17.62 19.82 -6.66
N PHE A 570 16.86 20.81 -6.22
CA PHE A 570 15.59 21.20 -6.82
C PHE A 570 15.74 22.51 -7.60
N ALA A 571 15.16 22.59 -8.80
CA ALA A 571 15.00 23.84 -9.53
C ALA A 571 13.81 24.65 -9.02
N GLU A 572 12.70 23.94 -8.75
CA GLU A 572 11.46 24.49 -8.19
C GLU A 572 10.85 23.43 -7.27
N ILE A 573 10.67 23.75 -6.00
CA ILE A 573 10.12 22.80 -5.02
C ILE A 573 8.62 22.50 -5.28
N ALA A 574 7.90 23.42 -5.90
CA ALA A 574 6.51 23.21 -6.30
C ALA A 574 6.32 22.01 -7.26
N ALA A 575 7.36 21.58 -7.97
CA ALA A 575 7.33 20.42 -8.85
C ALA A 575 7.60 19.08 -8.12
N GLY A 576 8.07 19.11 -6.86
CA GLY A 576 8.25 17.94 -6.01
C GLY A 576 9.38 16.98 -6.42
N VAL A 577 10.13 17.27 -7.49
CA VAL A 577 11.11 16.37 -8.06
C VAL A 577 12.46 17.06 -8.22
N PRO A 578 13.57 16.47 -7.70
CA PRO A 578 14.89 17.01 -7.90
C PRO A 578 15.37 16.81 -9.34
N ILE A 579 16.12 17.78 -9.81
CA ILE A 579 16.68 17.79 -11.17
C ILE A 579 18.13 17.33 -11.25
N GLU A 580 18.81 17.31 -10.10
CA GLU A 580 20.23 17.03 -9.97
C GLU A 580 20.54 16.49 -8.58
N THR A 581 21.74 15.92 -8.38
CA THR A 581 22.29 15.66 -7.05
C THR A 581 23.62 16.36 -6.85
N CYS A 582 23.93 16.66 -5.59
CA CYS A 582 25.21 17.19 -5.16
C CYS A 582 25.71 16.36 -3.97
N ARG A 583 26.99 15.98 -3.99
CA ARG A 583 27.62 15.32 -2.84
C ARG A 583 28.29 16.37 -1.97
N LEU A 584 28.00 16.31 -0.67
CA LEU A 584 28.58 17.22 0.33
C LEU A 584 29.20 16.43 1.48
N PRO A 585 30.28 16.90 2.08
CA PRO A 585 30.80 16.32 3.31
C PRO A 585 29.77 16.29 4.42
N ARG A 586 29.60 15.15 5.07
CA ARG A 586 28.67 14.95 6.17
C ARG A 586 28.88 15.97 7.29
N GLU A 587 30.12 16.33 7.58
CA GLU A 587 30.50 17.26 8.63
C GLU A 587 30.01 18.72 8.39
N TRP A 588 29.67 19.07 7.15
CA TRP A 588 29.12 20.40 6.82
C TRP A 588 27.61 20.49 7.11
N LEU A 589 26.93 19.35 7.24
CA LEU A 589 25.49 19.26 7.34
C LEU A 589 25.04 19.04 8.78
N SER A 590 24.11 19.87 9.26
CA SER A 590 23.53 19.71 10.61
C SER A 590 22.56 18.52 10.72
N ALA A 591 21.92 18.16 9.60
CA ALA A 591 21.00 17.03 9.50
C ALA A 591 21.13 16.36 8.12
N PRO A 592 22.13 15.48 7.91
CA PRO A 592 22.50 14.96 6.61
C PRO A 592 21.36 14.28 5.82
N TYR A 593 20.44 13.62 6.49
CA TYR A 593 19.32 12.89 5.87
C TYR A 593 18.07 13.74 5.63
N GLU A 594 18.07 14.98 6.13
CA GLU A 594 16.97 15.95 5.98
C GLU A 594 17.43 17.15 5.12
N THR A 595 18.57 17.03 4.42
CA THR A 595 19.19 18.11 3.67
C THR A 595 18.86 18.00 2.18
N PHE A 596 18.50 19.12 1.60
CA PHE A 596 18.32 19.28 0.16
C PHE A 596 18.90 20.61 -0.31
N LEU A 597 19.11 20.77 -1.62
CA LEU A 597 19.56 22.01 -2.23
C LEU A 597 18.46 22.61 -3.10
N LEU A 598 18.42 23.94 -3.10
CA LEU A 598 17.52 24.72 -3.95
C LEU A 598 18.35 25.65 -4.82
N THR A 599 18.06 25.66 -6.11
CA THR A 599 18.65 26.66 -7.02
C THR A 599 17.87 27.95 -6.92
N VAL A 600 18.56 29.05 -6.59
CA VAL A 600 17.97 30.37 -6.38
C VAL A 600 17.66 31.02 -7.73
N ARG A 601 16.47 31.58 -7.85
CA ARG A 601 16.05 32.42 -8.97
C ARG A 601 15.65 33.81 -8.46
N GLY A 602 16.20 34.84 -9.10
CA GLY A 602 15.97 36.25 -8.71
C GLY A 602 17.00 36.78 -7.74
N ASP A 603 16.80 37.99 -7.29
CA ASP A 603 17.77 38.80 -6.54
C ASP A 603 17.26 39.26 -5.17
N SER A 604 16.16 38.68 -4.69
CA SER A 604 15.49 39.10 -3.44
C SER A 604 16.32 38.86 -2.17
N MET A 605 17.40 38.09 -2.23
CA MET A 605 18.27 37.74 -1.10
C MET A 605 19.73 38.15 -1.25
N THR A 606 20.04 39.02 -2.21
CA THR A 606 21.42 39.50 -2.52
C THR A 606 22.07 40.22 -1.35
N GLY A 607 21.29 40.89 -0.48
CA GLY A 607 21.82 41.61 0.70
C GLY A 607 22.44 40.70 1.76
N VAL A 608 22.22 39.37 1.69
CA VAL A 608 22.88 38.36 2.54
C VAL A 608 23.85 37.48 1.75
N GLY A 609 24.20 37.87 0.51
CA GLY A 609 25.15 37.14 -0.31
C GLY A 609 24.61 35.88 -0.94
N ILE A 610 23.31 35.82 -1.21
CA ILE A 610 22.66 34.76 -1.99
C ILE A 610 22.20 35.36 -3.31
N ASP A 611 22.86 34.97 -4.40
CA ASP A 611 22.67 35.52 -5.73
C ASP A 611 21.88 34.60 -6.66
N ASN A 612 21.41 35.14 -7.77
CA ASN A 612 20.68 34.34 -8.77
C ASN A 612 21.58 33.27 -9.37
N GLY A 613 21.13 32.02 -9.33
CA GLY A 613 21.89 30.86 -9.78
C GLY A 613 22.61 30.10 -8.66
N ASP A 614 22.69 30.67 -7.46
CA ASP A 614 23.27 29.97 -6.31
C ASP A 614 22.46 28.72 -5.92
N ARG A 615 23.16 27.76 -5.33
CA ARG A 615 22.54 26.58 -4.70
C ARG A 615 22.60 26.74 -3.19
N VAL A 616 21.45 26.90 -2.55
CA VAL A 616 21.36 26.99 -1.10
C VAL A 616 21.11 25.63 -0.49
N VAL A 617 21.89 25.31 0.54
CA VAL A 617 21.74 24.06 1.31
C VAL A 617 20.72 24.30 2.41
N LEU A 618 19.62 23.58 2.38
CA LEU A 618 18.48 23.72 3.28
C LEU A 618 18.25 22.43 4.05
N ARG A 619 17.77 22.56 5.28
CA ARG A 619 17.29 21.43 6.08
C ARG A 619 15.76 21.41 6.05
N GLN A 620 15.18 20.28 5.72
CA GLN A 620 13.73 20.10 5.80
C GLN A 620 13.27 20.17 7.25
N THR A 621 12.34 21.08 7.54
CA THR A 621 11.79 21.28 8.88
C THR A 621 10.40 21.92 8.82
N ASN A 622 9.55 21.59 9.78
CA ASN A 622 8.25 22.25 9.92
C ASN A 622 8.29 23.45 10.88
N VAL A 623 9.44 23.77 11.45
CA VAL A 623 9.60 24.84 12.43
C VAL A 623 10.82 25.69 12.07
N VAL A 624 10.63 27.00 11.98
CA VAL A 624 11.67 27.99 11.71
C VAL A 624 11.63 29.05 12.81
N ASP A 625 12.80 29.41 13.35
CA ASP A 625 12.92 30.47 14.31
C ASP A 625 12.90 31.85 13.66
N ASN A 626 12.50 32.87 14.43
CA ASN A 626 12.50 34.25 13.93
C ASN A 626 13.90 34.68 13.47
N ASN A 627 13.97 35.38 12.36
CA ASN A 627 15.18 35.90 11.69
C ASN A 627 16.04 34.81 10.99
N GLN A 628 15.54 33.57 10.89
CA GLN A 628 16.18 32.56 10.02
C GLN A 628 15.71 32.72 8.56
N ILE A 629 16.57 32.32 7.64
CA ILE A 629 16.22 32.24 6.20
C ILE A 629 15.51 30.91 5.98
N ALA A 630 14.31 30.96 5.41
CA ALA A 630 13.48 29.79 5.12
C ALA A 630 13.02 29.77 3.68
N ALA A 631 12.91 28.58 3.13
CA ALA A 631 12.15 28.33 1.91
C ALA A 631 10.68 28.14 2.31
N VAL A 632 9.80 28.94 1.78
CA VAL A 632 8.37 28.90 2.05
C VAL A 632 7.59 28.79 0.75
N GLU A 633 6.57 27.94 0.75
CA GLU A 633 5.60 27.83 -0.33
C GLU A 633 4.43 28.77 -0.03
N LEU A 634 4.11 29.65 -0.99
CA LEU A 634 3.00 30.57 -0.95
C LEU A 634 2.30 30.53 -2.32
N ASP A 635 1.00 30.23 -2.33
CA ASP A 635 0.18 30.14 -3.56
C ASP A 635 0.82 29.27 -4.67
N GLY A 636 1.42 28.12 -4.28
CA GLY A 636 2.07 27.19 -5.20
C GLY A 636 3.45 27.61 -5.69
N ASN A 637 3.97 28.77 -5.24
CA ASN A 637 5.32 29.24 -5.56
C ASN A 637 6.23 29.14 -4.34
N VAL A 638 7.48 28.72 -4.57
CA VAL A 638 8.49 28.67 -3.51
C VAL A 638 9.33 29.93 -3.54
N THR A 639 9.51 30.54 -2.38
CA THR A 639 10.35 31.71 -2.22
C THR A 639 11.28 31.58 -1.02
N LEU A 640 12.47 32.13 -1.12
CA LEU A 640 13.44 32.21 -0.03
C LEU A 640 13.33 33.57 0.65
N LYS A 641 13.07 33.61 1.95
CA LYS A 641 12.89 34.86 2.71
C LYS A 641 13.40 34.69 4.15
N THR A 642 13.71 35.82 4.78
CA THR A 642 13.89 35.85 6.23
C THR A 642 12.52 35.77 6.89
N PHE A 643 12.35 34.80 7.76
CA PHE A 643 11.08 34.46 8.42
C PHE A 643 10.94 35.18 9.76
N MET A 644 9.78 35.77 10.02
CA MET A 644 9.44 36.36 11.31
C MET A 644 7.96 36.10 11.66
N LYS A 645 7.72 35.35 12.71
CA LYS A 645 6.37 35.04 13.20
C LYS A 645 5.93 36.06 14.26
N MET A 646 4.76 36.66 14.04
CA MET A 646 4.12 37.61 14.94
C MET A 646 2.68 37.16 15.24
N GLY A 647 2.51 36.24 16.20
CA GLY A 647 1.21 35.64 16.52
C GLY A 647 0.70 34.72 15.39
N SER A 648 -0.47 35.03 14.81
CA SER A 648 -1.03 34.31 13.65
C SER A 648 -0.50 34.82 12.30
N THR A 649 0.22 35.93 12.29
CA THR A 649 0.77 36.53 11.08
C THR A 649 2.26 36.23 10.92
N ILE A 650 2.68 36.00 9.71
CA ILE A 650 4.10 35.79 9.35
C ILE A 650 4.54 36.91 8.43
N LEU A 651 5.68 37.51 8.76
CA LEU A 651 6.35 38.50 7.93
C LEU A 651 7.50 37.81 7.20
N LEU A 652 7.44 37.82 5.89
CA LEU A 652 8.48 37.32 4.98
C LEU A 652 9.30 38.50 4.42
N ILE A 653 10.55 38.61 4.86
CA ILE A 653 11.41 39.75 4.58
C ILE A 653 12.41 39.35 3.49
N SER A 654 12.42 40.11 2.40
CA SER A 654 13.47 40.09 1.40
C SER A 654 14.72 40.76 1.94
N GLN A 655 15.88 40.21 1.63
CA GLN A 655 17.17 40.82 2.01
C GLN A 655 17.77 41.66 0.85
N ASN A 656 16.88 42.23 0.07
CA ASN A 656 17.18 43.23 -0.97
C ASN A 656 16.22 44.41 -0.77
N LYS A 657 16.76 45.63 -0.73
CA LYS A 657 16.02 46.84 -0.41
C LYS A 657 14.96 47.23 -1.46
N ASP A 658 15.04 46.65 -2.63
CA ASP A 658 14.09 46.90 -3.72
C ASP A 658 12.77 46.11 -3.56
N TYR A 659 12.68 45.24 -2.54
CA TYR A 659 11.51 44.42 -2.24
C TYR A 659 10.91 44.76 -0.88
N GLU A 660 9.61 45.00 -0.86
CA GLU A 660 8.88 45.23 0.40
C GLU A 660 8.62 43.89 1.11
N PRO A 661 8.60 43.87 2.46
CA PRO A 661 8.22 42.70 3.24
C PRO A 661 6.76 42.27 2.97
N MET A 662 6.51 40.98 2.87
CA MET A 662 5.17 40.42 2.67
C MET A 662 4.59 39.94 4.01
N MET A 663 3.38 40.40 4.32
CA MET A 663 2.61 39.89 5.48
C MET A 663 1.62 38.84 4.98
N VAL A 664 1.66 37.66 5.58
CA VAL A 664 0.81 36.52 5.23
C VAL A 664 0.28 35.83 6.48
N ASP A 665 -0.89 35.20 6.41
CA ASP A 665 -1.38 34.39 7.51
C ASP A 665 -0.62 33.04 7.57
N ALA A 666 -0.43 32.54 8.78
CA ALA A 666 0.29 31.29 9.01
C ALA A 666 -0.34 30.06 8.31
N GLU A 667 -1.65 30.12 8.01
CA GLU A 667 -2.38 29.08 7.29
C GLU A 667 -2.16 29.13 5.76
N GLN A 668 -1.63 30.21 5.23
CA GLN A 668 -1.43 30.42 3.78
C GLN A 668 -0.06 29.95 3.30
N ILE A 669 0.84 29.62 4.21
CA ILE A 669 2.19 29.19 3.85
C ILE A 669 2.54 27.82 4.38
N ARG A 670 3.42 27.14 3.68
CA ARG A 670 4.07 25.91 4.09
C ARG A 670 5.58 26.14 4.18
N ILE A 671 6.19 25.79 5.31
CA ILE A 671 7.65 25.75 5.47
C ILE A 671 8.14 24.44 4.85
N LEU A 672 9.24 24.52 4.11
CA LEU A 672 9.78 23.40 3.35
C LEU A 672 11.03 22.82 4.01
#